data_aa99eb29dc43a8fc5d69790c6407b548
#
_entry.id   aa99eb29dc43a8fc5d69790c6407b548
#
_cell.length_a   1.000
_cell.length_b   1.000
_cell.length_c   1.000
_cell.angle_alpha   90.00
_cell.angle_beta   90.00
_cell.angle_gamma   90.00
#
_symmetry.space_group_name_H-M   'P 1'
#
loop_
_entity.id
_entity.type
_entity.pdbx_description
1 polymer ?
#
loop_
_entity_poly.entity_id
_entity_poly.type
_entity_poly.pdbx_seq_one_letter_code
_entity_poly.pdbx_strand_id
1 'polypeptide(L)'
;MNAVPHPQSAPESDAASARRYAPVTLRSVLIGAAGGVGVVILQVVSKAAPNTVILPLGSATTLFPGVVLCLFAMAVANLLLKRWRPSAVFLPGEFAVVFGMVTVAASIGAQDELQYLLPTKVYPFRQAQNRDSGEFRKFIPEWYAPRDPSVVEPYYQGNRSFWDPQFLIPWLIPVAVWIVWTMALGVTIWAWNVILRRRWMDHDRLVFPCVQLPLEMCRAAGFNGMLSGRLFWGGFLFAVIFNSLTSLNGLIPAIPAIPTGYDARPALLAASAPWNALEPMILTWDPFHIGICYFIPLDILFSSWFFYLFRKAMEVFGFAMGWRELGWDANGFPYTRAQASGAWIVLFFLLVWAERKHLARVFRAGFGLRADLDDSEEPGSYRWAARWLVIGTLFLIGFSVVSGMSIWLTLAYYAFFFMLYVTMTRIYAQVGPPILELYFIDPQRFITSTFGTHWDSPRSWTIFSLNYWINRDHRGQPMAHQLAAFRVGKSCHVPPRAMGGLVLFAFLIGTVTCLLAGLHWAYRLGEDQWVTGGWREAAAGLTVSRYRQWTLTPSGPHWLEVGFLSVGAVITWTLAKLQYTIIGFPFHPIGFALAMCFAVEYNWPAFLIAWLFKLLLFRYGGRGMYLRFAPFFLGLILGAVVTPLTWGFLSWLFEWNR
;
A
#
# COMPACT_ATOMS: atom_id res chain seq x y z
N MET A 1 -33.11 33.02 2.02
CA MET A 1 -32.83 34.31 2.68
C MET A 1 -32.87 34.06 4.18
N ASN A 2 -31.75 34.11 4.81
CA ASN A 2 -31.35 34.54 6.15
C ASN A 2 -30.01 33.89 6.47
N ALA A 3 -29.00 34.73 6.42
CA ALA A 3 -27.61 34.40 6.69
C ALA A 3 -27.47 33.98 8.17
N VAL A 4 -26.91 32.78 8.39
CA VAL A 4 -26.45 32.35 9.72
C VAL A 4 -25.12 33.05 10.00
N PRO A 5 -24.96 33.75 11.14
CA PRO A 5 -23.75 34.48 11.44
C PRO A 5 -22.58 33.51 11.64
N HIS A 6 -21.48 33.77 10.96
CA HIS A 6 -20.18 33.17 11.26
C HIS A 6 -19.80 33.51 12.71
N PRO A 7 -19.25 32.57 13.50
CA PRO A 7 -18.58 32.93 14.72
C PRO A 7 -17.42 33.85 14.40
N GLN A 8 -17.47 35.05 14.94
CA GLN A 8 -16.45 36.06 14.84
C GLN A 8 -15.08 35.45 15.21
N SER A 9 -14.12 35.60 14.33
CA SER A 9 -12.70 35.40 14.59
C SER A 9 -12.32 36.21 15.82
N ALA A 10 -11.86 35.55 16.87
CA ALA A 10 -11.15 36.20 17.95
C ALA A 10 -9.95 36.98 17.36
N PRO A 11 -9.60 38.13 17.95
CA PRO A 11 -8.61 39.01 17.36
C PRO A 11 -7.24 38.31 17.25
N GLU A 12 -6.60 38.50 16.11
CA GLU A 12 -5.21 38.12 15.81
C GLU A 12 -4.22 38.97 16.61
N SER A 13 -4.27 38.89 17.93
CA SER A 13 -3.28 39.46 18.80
C SER A 13 -2.68 38.38 19.68
N ASP A 14 -1.88 37.52 19.07
CA ASP A 14 -0.77 36.76 19.69
C ASP A 14 -0.05 35.89 18.65
N ALA A 15 0.31 36.50 17.55
CA ALA A 15 1.11 35.87 16.49
C ALA A 15 2.59 35.63 16.89
N ALA A 16 2.91 35.63 18.18
CA ALA A 16 4.24 35.43 18.71
C ALA A 16 4.36 34.40 19.83
N SER A 17 3.35 33.57 20.10
CA SER A 17 3.61 32.36 20.86
C SER A 17 4.31 31.38 19.91
N ALA A 18 5.65 31.34 19.96
CA ALA A 18 6.47 30.36 19.27
C ALA A 18 5.80 28.98 19.43
N ARG A 19 5.27 28.40 18.36
CA ARG A 19 4.68 27.05 18.36
C ARG A 19 5.73 26.11 18.93
N ARG A 20 5.59 25.72 20.20
CA ARG A 20 6.52 24.79 20.84
C ARG A 20 6.32 23.44 20.19
N TYR A 21 7.24 23.04 19.33
CA TYR A 21 7.31 21.70 18.79
C TYR A 21 7.56 20.70 19.93
N ALA A 22 6.95 19.53 19.85
CA ALA A 22 7.23 18.43 20.75
C ALA A 22 8.68 17.94 20.50
N PRO A 23 9.48 17.74 21.56
CA PRO A 23 10.86 17.27 21.38
C PRO A 23 10.88 15.85 20.80
N VAL A 24 11.76 15.62 19.82
CA VAL A 24 12.11 14.27 19.37
C VAL A 24 13.12 13.70 20.39
N THR A 25 12.70 12.70 21.14
CA THR A 25 13.53 12.07 22.18
C THR A 25 14.29 10.87 21.63
N LEU A 26 15.50 10.62 22.14
CA LEU A 26 16.26 9.44 21.74
C LEU A 26 15.48 8.14 21.98
N ARG A 27 14.72 8.06 23.10
CA ARG A 27 13.89 6.88 23.39
C ARG A 27 12.82 6.63 22.33
N SER A 28 12.19 7.67 21.78
CA SER A 28 11.18 7.50 20.72
C SER A 28 11.81 7.03 19.41
N VAL A 29 13.02 7.49 19.09
CA VAL A 29 13.76 7.03 17.91
C VAL A 29 14.20 5.57 18.07
N LEU A 30 14.72 5.19 19.25
CA LEU A 30 15.12 3.80 19.52
C LEU A 30 13.92 2.84 19.48
N ILE A 31 12.81 3.22 20.11
CA ILE A 31 11.57 2.40 20.07
C ILE A 31 11.04 2.32 18.64
N GLY A 32 11.04 3.43 17.90
CA GLY A 32 10.62 3.46 16.50
C GLY A 32 11.50 2.59 15.60
N ALA A 33 12.82 2.61 15.80
CA ALA A 33 13.75 1.77 15.07
C ALA A 33 13.58 0.28 15.42
N ALA A 34 13.53 -0.05 16.71
CA ALA A 34 13.32 -1.43 17.17
C ALA A 34 11.95 -1.97 16.74
N GLY A 35 10.90 -1.14 16.86
CA GLY A 35 9.55 -1.48 16.39
C GLY A 35 9.51 -1.70 14.87
N GLY A 36 10.18 -0.84 14.10
CA GLY A 36 10.32 -1.00 12.64
C GLY A 36 11.03 -2.30 12.25
N VAL A 37 12.17 -2.60 12.87
CA VAL A 37 12.89 -3.88 12.69
C VAL A 37 11.99 -5.06 13.06
N GLY A 38 11.36 -5.02 14.24
CA GLY A 38 10.50 -6.10 14.72
C GLY A 38 9.31 -6.36 13.79
N VAL A 39 8.61 -5.31 13.36
CA VAL A 39 7.45 -5.45 12.46
C VAL A 39 7.87 -6.00 11.09
N VAL A 40 8.98 -5.53 10.51
CA VAL A 40 9.48 -6.04 9.23
C VAL A 40 9.87 -7.51 9.34
N ILE A 41 10.61 -7.91 10.39
CA ILE A 41 10.94 -9.34 10.61
C ILE A 41 9.66 -10.16 10.72
N LEU A 42 8.68 -9.71 11.52
CA LEU A 42 7.41 -10.43 11.68
C LEU A 42 6.61 -10.51 10.38
N GLN A 43 6.62 -9.48 9.53
CA GLN A 43 6.00 -9.52 8.19
C GLN A 43 6.67 -10.55 7.28
N VAL A 44 8.00 -10.64 7.33
CA VAL A 44 8.78 -11.62 6.58
C VAL A 44 8.49 -13.04 7.09
N VAL A 45 8.51 -13.25 8.41
CA VAL A 45 8.31 -14.56 9.06
C VAL A 45 6.85 -15.03 8.99
N SER A 46 5.88 -14.14 9.04
CA SER A 46 4.45 -14.50 9.04
C SER A 46 4.02 -15.36 7.84
N LYS A 47 4.87 -15.48 6.84
CA LYS A 47 4.68 -16.33 5.66
C LYS A 47 5.46 -17.65 5.73
N ALA A 48 6.23 -17.86 6.80
CA ALA A 48 7.32 -18.84 6.85
C ALA A 48 6.92 -20.26 7.24
N ALA A 49 5.67 -20.54 7.63
CA ALA A 49 5.34 -21.89 8.05
C ALA A 49 3.89 -22.28 7.74
N PRO A 50 3.69 -23.42 7.08
CA PRO A 50 2.36 -23.93 6.74
C PRO A 50 1.53 -24.34 7.96
N ASN A 51 2.16 -24.59 9.11
CA ASN A 51 1.50 -25.09 10.33
C ASN A 51 1.77 -24.26 11.59
N THR A 52 2.56 -23.18 11.51
CA THR A 52 2.67 -22.27 12.64
C THR A 52 1.56 -21.25 12.55
N VAL A 53 0.98 -20.96 13.69
CA VAL A 53 -0.01 -19.92 13.86
C VAL A 53 0.44 -18.68 13.10
N ILE A 54 -0.24 -18.43 12.00
CA ILE A 54 -0.03 -17.27 11.18
C ILE A 54 -0.45 -16.06 12.04
N LEU A 55 0.55 -15.42 12.65
CA LEU A 55 0.30 -14.09 13.19
C LEU A 55 -0.20 -13.25 12.01
N PRO A 56 -1.43 -12.74 12.03
CA PRO A 56 -2.00 -12.00 10.90
C PRO A 56 -1.37 -10.60 10.80
N LEU A 57 -0.05 -10.56 10.79
CA LEU A 57 0.79 -9.38 10.59
C LEU A 57 1.01 -9.11 9.10
N GLY A 58 0.18 -9.71 8.26
CA GLY A 58 0.24 -9.55 6.82
C GLY A 58 0.24 -8.08 6.41
N SER A 59 1.02 -7.79 5.39
CA SER A 59 1.16 -6.45 4.80
C SER A 59 0.12 -6.16 3.70
N ALA A 60 -0.96 -6.92 3.66
CA ALA A 60 -1.98 -6.77 2.62
C ALA A 60 -2.91 -5.57 2.83
N THR A 61 -2.96 -5.01 4.04
CA THR A 61 -3.85 -3.91 4.40
C THR A 61 -3.13 -2.56 4.39
N THR A 62 -3.86 -1.48 4.10
CA THR A 62 -3.33 -0.10 4.07
C THR A 62 -2.96 0.44 5.45
N LEU A 63 -3.51 -0.11 6.51
CA LEU A 63 -3.08 0.11 7.89
C LEU A 63 -2.47 -1.19 8.40
N PHE A 64 -1.16 -1.22 8.57
CA PHE A 64 -0.45 -2.43 9.00
C PHE A 64 -0.79 -2.82 10.44
N PRO A 65 -1.23 -4.06 10.70
CA PRO A 65 -1.53 -4.53 12.05
C PRO A 65 -0.36 -4.38 13.03
N GLY A 66 0.88 -4.61 12.60
CA GLY A 66 2.07 -4.46 13.43
C GLY A 66 2.30 -3.02 13.90
N VAL A 67 1.95 -2.01 13.09
CA VAL A 67 2.02 -0.59 13.50
C VAL A 67 1.01 -0.29 14.60
N VAL A 68 -0.23 -0.77 14.44
CA VAL A 68 -1.29 -0.62 15.44
C VAL A 68 -0.90 -1.32 16.75
N LEU A 69 -0.30 -2.50 16.67
CA LEU A 69 0.19 -3.25 17.83
C LEU A 69 1.28 -2.48 18.58
N CYS A 70 2.25 -1.86 17.89
CA CYS A 70 3.26 -1.03 18.53
C CYS A 70 2.64 0.14 19.30
N LEU A 71 1.68 0.84 18.68
CA LEU A 71 0.96 1.94 19.36
C LEU A 71 0.10 1.44 20.53
N PHE A 72 -0.53 0.29 20.38
CA PHE A 72 -1.31 -0.35 21.44
C PHE A 72 -0.41 -0.70 22.64
N ALA A 73 0.74 -1.33 22.38
CA ALA A 73 1.72 -1.65 23.42
C ALA A 73 2.21 -0.39 24.17
N MET A 74 2.51 0.68 23.43
CA MET A 74 2.86 1.97 24.04
C MET A 74 1.71 2.57 24.87
N ALA A 75 0.47 2.46 24.40
CA ALA A 75 -0.71 2.94 25.12
C ALA A 75 -0.91 2.16 26.44
N VAL A 76 -0.78 0.83 26.41
CA VAL A 76 -0.81 -0.02 27.61
C VAL A 76 0.35 0.32 28.55
N ALA A 77 1.57 0.48 28.01
CA ALA A 77 2.72 0.91 28.82
C ALA A 77 2.45 2.26 29.51
N ASN A 78 1.82 3.22 28.83
CA ASN A 78 1.46 4.51 29.43
C ASN A 78 0.45 4.37 30.58
N LEU A 79 -0.50 3.42 30.53
CA LEU A 79 -1.39 3.16 31.65
C LEU A 79 -0.62 2.69 32.90
N LEU A 80 0.36 1.81 32.71
CA LEU A 80 1.22 1.32 33.80
C LEU A 80 2.16 2.41 34.31
N LEU A 81 2.82 3.14 33.40
CA LEU A 81 3.76 4.21 33.73
C LEU A 81 3.07 5.37 34.49
N LYS A 82 1.84 5.73 34.14
CA LYS A 82 1.07 6.73 34.88
C LYS A 82 0.92 6.38 36.38
N ARG A 83 0.83 5.08 36.73
CA ARG A 83 0.70 4.60 38.09
C ARG A 83 2.06 4.52 38.83
N TRP A 84 3.13 4.10 38.12
CA TRP A 84 4.41 3.76 38.77
C TRP A 84 5.50 4.80 38.58
N ARG A 85 5.55 5.46 37.40
CA ARG A 85 6.57 6.50 37.05
C ARG A 85 5.96 7.56 36.15
N PRO A 86 5.17 8.51 36.67
CA PRO A 86 4.49 9.55 35.90
C PRO A 86 5.42 10.38 34.98
N SER A 87 6.68 10.59 35.41
CA SER A 87 7.70 11.31 34.63
C SER A 87 8.20 10.57 33.38
N ALA A 88 7.96 9.26 33.30
CA ALA A 88 8.40 8.42 32.18
C ALA A 88 7.30 8.19 31.14
N VAL A 89 6.10 8.76 31.31
CA VAL A 89 4.96 8.65 30.37
C VAL A 89 5.36 9.16 28.99
N PHE A 90 5.00 8.41 27.96
CA PHE A 90 5.23 8.82 26.58
C PHE A 90 4.30 9.96 26.17
N LEU A 91 4.87 10.94 25.47
CA LEU A 91 4.17 12.12 24.99
C LEU A 91 3.56 11.89 23.59
N PRO A 92 2.56 12.70 23.17
CA PRO A 92 1.97 12.62 21.83
C PRO A 92 2.99 12.65 20.69
N GLY A 93 4.03 13.49 20.81
CA GLY A 93 5.10 13.56 19.83
C GLY A 93 5.92 12.27 19.71
N GLU A 94 6.13 11.56 20.83
CA GLU A 94 6.85 10.28 20.83
C GLU A 94 6.04 9.17 20.15
N PHE A 95 4.73 9.10 20.40
CA PHE A 95 3.83 8.21 19.66
C PHE A 95 3.88 8.50 18.16
N ALA A 96 3.87 9.78 17.76
CA ALA A 96 3.92 10.15 16.36
C ALA A 96 5.25 9.79 15.69
N VAL A 97 6.38 9.92 16.39
CA VAL A 97 7.70 9.49 15.90
C VAL A 97 7.73 7.97 15.70
N VAL A 98 7.29 7.20 16.70
CA VAL A 98 7.22 5.73 16.60
C VAL A 98 6.30 5.31 15.47
N PHE A 99 5.09 5.89 15.38
CA PHE A 99 4.16 5.63 14.28
C PHE A 99 4.84 5.87 12.93
N GLY A 100 5.44 7.05 12.75
CA GLY A 100 6.07 7.44 11.48
C GLY A 100 7.20 6.50 11.08
N MET A 101 8.07 6.13 12.01
CA MET A 101 9.17 5.22 11.74
C MET A 101 8.69 3.80 11.44
N VAL A 102 7.80 3.25 12.27
CA VAL A 102 7.33 1.86 12.11
C VAL A 102 6.50 1.70 10.84
N THR A 103 5.61 2.67 10.52
CA THR A 103 4.77 2.56 9.31
C THR A 103 5.58 2.64 8.03
N VAL A 104 6.63 3.47 7.98
CA VAL A 104 7.50 3.59 6.81
C VAL A 104 8.40 2.37 6.66
N ALA A 105 9.00 1.87 7.74
CA ALA A 105 9.79 0.64 7.69
C ALA A 105 8.93 -0.57 7.26
N ALA A 106 7.71 -0.69 7.81
CA ALA A 106 6.77 -1.74 7.47
C ALA A 106 6.31 -1.66 6.00
N SER A 107 6.18 -0.45 5.44
CA SER A 107 5.72 -0.28 4.06
C SER A 107 6.70 -0.81 3.04
N ILE A 108 7.99 -0.48 3.17
CA ILE A 108 9.01 -1.00 2.25
C ILE A 108 9.32 -2.48 2.49
N GLY A 109 9.17 -2.95 3.73
CA GLY A 109 9.26 -4.37 4.09
C GLY A 109 8.02 -5.19 3.75
N ALA A 110 6.99 -4.60 3.15
CA ALA A 110 5.75 -5.28 2.81
C ALA A 110 5.94 -6.36 1.74
N GLN A 111 5.01 -7.31 1.71
CA GLN A 111 5.04 -8.44 0.78
C GLN A 111 5.18 -8.01 -0.68
N ASP A 112 4.42 -6.98 -1.06
CA ASP A 112 4.30 -6.54 -2.45
C ASP A 112 5.34 -5.47 -2.82
N GLU A 113 6.36 -5.34 -2.00
CA GLU A 113 7.52 -4.47 -2.19
C GLU A 113 8.80 -5.32 -2.16
N LEU A 114 9.73 -5.08 -1.23
CA LEU A 114 11.04 -5.75 -1.23
C LEU A 114 11.00 -7.28 -1.04
N GLN A 115 9.94 -7.87 -0.50
CA GLN A 115 9.87 -9.31 -0.32
C GLN A 115 9.85 -10.10 -1.65
N TYR A 116 9.41 -9.48 -2.76
CA TYR A 116 9.49 -10.09 -4.10
C TYR A 116 10.81 -9.85 -4.82
N LEU A 117 11.64 -8.91 -4.34
CA LEU A 117 12.87 -8.54 -5.03
C LEU A 117 13.82 -9.72 -5.20
N LEU A 118 14.24 -10.32 -4.07
CA LEU A 118 15.24 -11.39 -4.09
C LEU A 118 14.78 -12.63 -4.87
N PRO A 119 13.57 -13.18 -4.61
CA PRO A 119 13.08 -14.32 -5.39
C PRO A 119 13.06 -14.04 -6.89
N THR A 120 12.59 -12.86 -7.30
CA THR A 120 12.53 -12.46 -8.72
C THR A 120 13.91 -12.42 -9.37
N LYS A 121 14.94 -11.99 -8.64
CA LYS A 121 16.30 -11.86 -9.18
C LYS A 121 17.05 -13.20 -9.23
N VAL A 122 16.77 -14.11 -8.29
CA VAL A 122 17.46 -15.40 -8.20
C VAL A 122 16.80 -16.48 -9.03
N TYR A 123 15.48 -16.42 -9.22
CA TYR A 123 14.69 -17.44 -9.91
C TYR A 123 15.26 -17.90 -11.25
N PRO A 124 15.76 -16.99 -12.15
CA PRO A 124 16.32 -17.40 -13.42
C PRO A 124 17.56 -18.31 -13.31
N PHE A 125 18.26 -18.30 -12.17
CA PHE A 125 19.51 -19.05 -11.97
C PHE A 125 19.29 -20.40 -11.30
N ARG A 126 18.07 -20.74 -10.90
CA ARG A 126 17.71 -22.05 -10.35
C ARG A 126 17.92 -23.16 -11.39
N GLN A 127 18.52 -24.28 -11.00
CA GLN A 127 18.80 -25.40 -11.91
C GLN A 127 17.55 -26.00 -12.55
N ALA A 128 16.46 -26.11 -11.79
CA ALA A 128 15.16 -26.58 -12.30
C ALA A 128 14.63 -25.75 -13.48
N GLN A 129 15.04 -24.47 -13.60
CA GLN A 129 14.62 -23.55 -14.66
C GLN A 129 15.63 -23.45 -15.82
N ASN A 130 16.68 -24.29 -15.84
CA ASN A 130 17.78 -24.18 -16.80
C ASN A 130 17.34 -24.27 -18.27
N ARG A 131 16.35 -25.09 -18.58
CA ARG A 131 15.88 -25.28 -19.97
C ARG A 131 15.09 -24.08 -20.49
N ASP A 132 14.33 -23.43 -19.62
CA ASP A 132 13.38 -22.38 -20.02
C ASP A 132 13.96 -20.96 -19.95
N SER A 133 15.02 -20.73 -19.19
CA SER A 133 15.58 -19.40 -18.93
C SER A 133 16.97 -19.14 -19.55
N GLY A 134 17.47 -20.04 -20.40
CA GLY A 134 18.84 -19.97 -20.94
C GLY A 134 19.19 -18.64 -21.63
N GLU A 135 18.34 -18.16 -22.53
CA GLU A 135 18.52 -16.86 -23.20
C GLU A 135 18.30 -15.69 -22.24
N PHE A 136 17.29 -15.79 -21.37
CA PHE A 136 16.94 -14.77 -20.40
C PHE A 136 18.13 -14.43 -19.46
N ARG A 137 18.83 -15.46 -18.96
CA ARG A 137 19.96 -15.30 -18.02
C ARG A 137 21.16 -14.55 -18.59
N LYS A 138 21.41 -14.67 -19.88
CA LYS A 138 22.55 -14.01 -20.57
C LYS A 138 22.54 -12.50 -20.39
N PHE A 139 21.35 -11.90 -20.30
CA PHE A 139 21.17 -10.46 -20.25
C PHE A 139 21.07 -9.88 -18.85
N ILE A 140 21.00 -10.73 -17.79
CA ILE A 140 20.92 -10.25 -16.40
C ILE A 140 22.31 -9.80 -15.95
N PRO A 141 22.48 -8.59 -15.38
CA PRO A 141 23.76 -8.16 -14.83
C PRO A 141 24.23 -9.01 -13.66
N GLU A 142 25.56 -9.20 -13.51
CA GLU A 142 26.13 -10.02 -12.41
C GLU A 142 25.86 -9.46 -11.02
N TRP A 143 25.72 -8.15 -10.93
CA TRP A 143 25.43 -7.49 -9.68
C TRP A 143 23.97 -7.65 -9.18
N TYR A 144 23.06 -8.26 -9.98
CA TYR A 144 21.65 -8.41 -9.61
C TYR A 144 21.44 -9.50 -8.56
N ALA A 145 22.11 -10.63 -8.72
CA ALA A 145 22.04 -11.79 -7.85
C ALA A 145 23.22 -12.73 -8.07
N PRO A 146 23.56 -13.59 -7.10
CA PRO A 146 24.49 -14.69 -7.31
C PRO A 146 24.00 -15.63 -8.42
N ARG A 147 24.95 -16.18 -9.18
CA ARG A 147 24.66 -17.11 -10.29
C ARG A 147 25.12 -18.53 -10.01
N ASP A 148 26.03 -18.71 -9.05
CA ASP A 148 26.62 -20.01 -8.70
C ASP A 148 25.55 -20.94 -8.12
N PRO A 149 25.33 -22.14 -8.73
CA PRO A 149 24.40 -23.11 -8.21
C PRO A 149 24.68 -23.51 -6.76
N SER A 150 25.93 -23.49 -6.31
CA SER A 150 26.29 -23.78 -4.92
C SER A 150 25.75 -22.75 -3.91
N VAL A 151 25.40 -21.56 -4.37
CA VAL A 151 24.79 -20.47 -3.59
C VAL A 151 23.28 -20.40 -3.83
N VAL A 152 22.84 -20.62 -5.07
CA VAL A 152 21.42 -20.47 -5.47
C VAL A 152 20.58 -21.65 -4.99
N GLU A 153 21.03 -22.90 -5.16
CA GLU A 153 20.23 -24.07 -4.78
C GLU A 153 19.94 -24.12 -3.26
N PRO A 154 20.91 -23.85 -2.35
CA PRO A 154 20.63 -23.80 -0.92
C PRO A 154 19.62 -22.70 -0.53
N TYR A 155 19.52 -21.61 -1.28
CA TYR A 155 18.48 -20.58 -1.08
C TYR A 155 17.06 -21.16 -1.24
N TYR A 156 16.86 -22.11 -2.19
CA TYR A 156 15.58 -22.77 -2.42
C TYR A 156 15.35 -23.98 -1.50
N GLN A 157 16.40 -24.76 -1.23
CA GLN A 157 16.30 -26.01 -0.45
C GLN A 157 16.27 -25.78 1.07
N GLY A 158 16.92 -24.71 1.56
CA GLY A 158 17.02 -24.42 2.98
C GLY A 158 18.06 -25.25 3.75
N ASN A 159 17.87 -25.34 5.08
CA ASN A 159 18.72 -26.07 6.02
C ASN A 159 20.19 -25.60 6.04
N ARG A 160 20.42 -24.32 5.76
CA ARG A 160 21.73 -23.67 5.76
C ARG A 160 21.68 -22.35 6.53
N SER A 161 22.85 -21.89 6.98
CA SER A 161 22.98 -20.56 7.59
C SER A 161 23.39 -19.54 6.54
N PHE A 162 22.59 -18.51 6.34
CA PHE A 162 22.98 -17.39 5.47
C PHE A 162 24.29 -16.72 5.93
N TRP A 163 24.59 -16.75 7.23
CA TRP A 163 25.74 -16.08 7.83
C TRP A 163 27.07 -16.81 7.56
N ASP A 164 27.06 -17.98 6.96
CA ASP A 164 28.28 -18.67 6.51
C ASP A 164 28.92 -17.85 5.39
N PRO A 165 30.24 -17.60 5.43
CA PRO A 165 30.94 -16.79 4.42
C PRO A 165 30.70 -17.28 2.98
N GLN A 166 30.53 -18.57 2.78
CA GLN A 166 30.22 -19.17 1.47
C GLN A 166 28.95 -18.56 0.86
N PHE A 167 27.93 -18.27 1.66
CA PHE A 167 26.66 -17.70 1.19
C PHE A 167 26.64 -16.19 1.32
N LEU A 168 27.19 -15.64 2.41
CA LEU A 168 27.18 -14.21 2.70
C LEU A 168 27.95 -13.40 1.65
N ILE A 169 29.19 -13.82 1.31
CA ILE A 169 30.10 -13.06 0.44
C ILE A 169 29.48 -12.83 -0.96
N PRO A 170 28.92 -13.82 -1.66
CA PRO A 170 28.31 -13.60 -2.97
C PRO A 170 27.11 -12.64 -2.96
N TRP A 171 26.44 -12.47 -1.82
CA TRP A 171 25.30 -11.57 -1.68
C TRP A 171 25.68 -10.12 -1.33
N LEU A 172 26.92 -9.84 -0.90
CA LEU A 172 27.30 -8.48 -0.46
C LEU A 172 27.08 -7.43 -1.55
N ILE A 173 27.53 -7.70 -2.79
CA ILE A 173 27.36 -6.76 -3.91
C ILE A 173 25.89 -6.62 -4.30
N PRO A 174 25.12 -7.69 -4.56
CA PRO A 174 23.69 -7.56 -4.86
C PRO A 174 22.91 -6.80 -3.79
N VAL A 175 23.09 -7.13 -2.51
CA VAL A 175 22.39 -6.45 -1.41
C VAL A 175 22.75 -4.97 -1.37
N ALA A 176 24.03 -4.61 -1.48
CA ALA A 176 24.47 -3.21 -1.48
C ALA A 176 23.85 -2.43 -2.65
N VAL A 177 23.85 -3.00 -3.86
CA VAL A 177 23.27 -2.38 -5.05
C VAL A 177 21.76 -2.15 -4.86
N TRP A 178 21.04 -3.15 -4.34
CA TRP A 178 19.60 -3.01 -4.12
C TRP A 178 19.26 -2.06 -2.98
N ILE A 179 20.09 -1.93 -1.93
CA ILE A 179 19.95 -0.89 -0.91
C ILE A 179 20.09 0.49 -1.55
N VAL A 180 21.11 0.72 -2.37
CA VAL A 180 21.33 2.02 -3.03
C VAL A 180 20.16 2.35 -3.97
N TRP A 181 19.71 1.40 -4.78
CA TRP A 181 18.56 1.59 -5.67
C TRP A 181 17.28 1.93 -4.90
N THR A 182 17.00 1.18 -3.84
CA THR A 182 15.81 1.38 -3.00
C THR A 182 15.87 2.73 -2.30
N MET A 183 17.04 3.14 -1.80
CA MET A 183 17.23 4.46 -1.17
C MET A 183 17.05 5.60 -2.18
N ALA A 184 17.52 5.44 -3.41
CA ALA A 184 17.28 6.43 -4.47
C ALA A 184 15.78 6.57 -4.75
N LEU A 185 15.03 5.47 -4.83
CA LEU A 185 13.57 5.50 -4.92
C LEU A 185 12.97 6.18 -3.68
N GLY A 186 13.40 5.80 -2.47
CA GLY A 186 12.92 6.35 -1.20
C GLY A 186 13.06 7.87 -1.11
N VAL A 187 14.20 8.41 -1.53
CA VAL A 187 14.45 9.86 -1.59
C VAL A 187 13.61 10.53 -2.68
N THR A 188 13.41 9.88 -3.83
CA THR A 188 12.60 10.42 -4.93
C THR A 188 11.13 10.55 -4.52
N ILE A 189 10.55 9.53 -3.89
CA ILE A 189 9.15 9.57 -3.41
C ILE A 189 8.99 10.50 -2.20
N TRP A 190 10.01 10.61 -1.35
CA TRP A 190 10.06 11.61 -0.27
C TRP A 190 10.02 13.03 -0.85
N ALA A 191 10.78 13.30 -1.90
CA ALA A 191 10.79 14.60 -2.56
C ALA A 191 9.41 14.94 -3.15
N TRP A 192 8.71 13.99 -3.80
CA TRP A 192 7.33 14.17 -4.21
C TRP A 192 6.41 14.52 -3.04
N ASN A 193 6.54 13.82 -1.92
CA ASN A 193 5.74 14.10 -0.72
C ASN A 193 6.00 15.50 -0.16
N VAL A 194 7.27 15.95 -0.07
CA VAL A 194 7.60 17.32 0.37
C VAL A 194 6.93 18.35 -0.53
N ILE A 195 6.94 18.14 -1.85
CA ILE A 195 6.37 19.07 -2.82
C ILE A 195 4.84 19.15 -2.71
N LEU A 196 4.16 18.00 -2.52
CA LEU A 196 2.70 17.90 -2.62
C LEU A 196 1.98 18.01 -1.27
N ARG A 197 2.68 17.74 -0.15
CA ARG A 197 2.10 17.61 1.20
C ARG A 197 1.22 18.79 1.60
N ARG A 198 1.75 20.02 1.50
CA ARG A 198 1.04 21.23 1.96
C ARG A 198 -0.29 21.42 1.23
N ARG A 199 -0.29 21.15 -0.07
CA ARG A 199 -1.50 21.24 -0.89
C ARG A 199 -2.54 20.23 -0.43
N TRP A 200 -2.16 18.99 -0.27
CA TRP A 200 -3.07 17.90 0.07
C TRP A 200 -3.56 17.94 1.52
N MET A 201 -2.67 18.29 2.46
CA MET A 201 -3.00 18.27 3.88
C MET A 201 -3.66 19.57 4.37
N ASP A 202 -3.19 20.73 3.90
CA ASP A 202 -3.58 22.02 4.44
C ASP A 202 -4.62 22.73 3.58
N HIS A 203 -4.49 22.66 2.24
CA HIS A 203 -5.42 23.27 1.32
C HIS A 203 -6.64 22.38 1.04
N ASP A 204 -6.40 21.12 0.58
CA ASP A 204 -7.46 20.18 0.24
C ASP A 204 -8.03 19.47 1.47
N ARG A 205 -7.34 19.52 2.60
CA ARG A 205 -7.72 18.95 3.90
C ARG A 205 -8.16 17.49 3.82
N LEU A 206 -7.36 16.65 3.15
CA LEU A 206 -7.67 15.24 2.97
C LEU A 206 -7.86 14.51 4.29
N VAL A 207 -8.79 13.56 4.32
CA VAL A 207 -9.31 12.95 5.54
C VAL A 207 -8.37 11.90 6.14
N PHE A 208 -7.61 11.16 5.33
CA PHE A 208 -6.76 10.04 5.72
C PHE A 208 -7.53 8.95 6.51
N PRO A 209 -8.54 8.28 5.92
CA PRO A 209 -9.41 7.36 6.63
C PRO A 209 -8.68 6.24 7.38
N CYS A 210 -7.69 5.59 6.75
CA CYS A 210 -6.91 4.51 7.36
C CYS A 210 -6.00 4.96 8.51
N VAL A 211 -5.71 6.27 8.63
CA VAL A 211 -4.83 6.82 9.67
C VAL A 211 -5.61 7.35 10.88
N GLN A 212 -6.95 7.30 10.88
CA GLN A 212 -7.76 7.89 11.95
C GLN A 212 -7.49 7.27 13.32
N LEU A 213 -7.41 5.93 13.42
CA LEU A 213 -7.09 5.27 14.68
C LEU A 213 -5.68 5.61 15.18
N PRO A 214 -4.59 5.44 14.41
CA PRO A 214 -3.25 5.89 14.81
C PRO A 214 -3.20 7.35 15.20
N LEU A 215 -3.88 8.22 14.46
CA LEU A 215 -3.91 9.66 14.70
C LEU A 215 -4.50 9.97 16.08
N GLU A 216 -5.64 9.36 16.45
CA GLU A 216 -6.26 9.57 17.74
C GLU A 216 -5.44 8.95 18.88
N MET A 217 -4.83 7.76 18.67
CA MET A 217 -3.91 7.15 19.64
C MET A 217 -2.69 8.03 19.92
N CYS A 218 -2.11 8.62 18.88
CA CYS A 218 -0.96 9.51 19.03
C CYS A 218 -1.34 10.81 19.74
N ARG A 219 -2.45 11.46 19.36
CA ARG A 219 -2.92 12.70 19.99
C ARG A 219 -3.25 12.50 21.47
N ALA A 220 -3.89 11.38 21.79
CA ALA A 220 -4.29 11.03 23.14
C ALA A 220 -3.13 10.50 23.99
N ALA A 221 -1.98 10.19 23.40
CA ALA A 221 -0.88 9.44 24.01
C ALA A 221 -1.39 8.19 24.75
N GLY A 222 -2.23 7.40 24.08
CA GLY A 222 -2.87 6.21 24.61
C GLY A 222 -4.39 6.21 24.49
N PHE A 223 -5.10 5.82 25.56
CA PHE A 223 -6.56 5.64 25.60
C PHE A 223 -7.29 6.80 26.29
N ASN A 224 -6.99 8.03 25.91
CA ASN A 224 -7.66 9.21 26.49
C ASN A 224 -8.64 9.83 25.46
N GLY A 225 -9.44 10.80 25.90
CA GLY A 225 -10.36 11.52 25.02
C GLY A 225 -11.38 10.61 24.35
N MET A 226 -11.43 10.61 23.03
CA MET A 226 -12.37 9.80 22.23
C MET A 226 -12.22 8.30 22.44
N LEU A 227 -11.01 7.83 22.75
CA LEU A 227 -10.67 6.40 22.95
C LEU A 227 -10.99 5.90 24.37
N SER A 228 -11.42 6.76 25.30
CA SER A 228 -11.86 6.36 26.65
C SER A 228 -13.36 6.08 26.76
N GLY A 229 -14.14 6.43 25.73
CA GLY A 229 -15.60 6.40 25.77
C GLY A 229 -16.20 4.98 25.69
N ARG A 230 -17.43 4.82 26.24
CA ARG A 230 -18.15 3.53 26.20
C ARG A 230 -18.37 3.02 24.76
N LEU A 231 -18.59 3.90 23.78
CA LEU A 231 -18.80 3.51 22.39
C LEU A 231 -17.52 2.93 21.78
N PHE A 232 -16.34 3.48 22.10
CA PHE A 232 -15.07 2.94 21.65
C PHE A 232 -14.87 1.50 22.18
N TRP A 233 -15.04 1.30 23.48
CA TRP A 233 -14.88 -0.03 24.09
C TRP A 233 -16.00 -1.00 23.67
N GLY A 234 -17.19 -0.50 23.34
CA GLY A 234 -18.25 -1.31 22.74
C GLY A 234 -17.89 -1.84 21.35
N GLY A 235 -17.31 -0.98 20.50
CA GLY A 235 -16.79 -1.40 19.20
C GLY A 235 -15.60 -2.36 19.30
N PHE A 236 -14.69 -2.09 20.23
CA PHE A 236 -13.55 -2.97 20.51
C PHE A 236 -14.03 -4.37 20.95
N LEU A 237 -14.93 -4.44 21.94
CA LEU A 237 -15.45 -5.70 22.45
C LEU A 237 -16.24 -6.47 21.38
N PHE A 238 -17.03 -5.78 20.56
CA PHE A 238 -17.72 -6.41 19.43
C PHE A 238 -16.74 -7.10 18.50
N ALA A 239 -15.66 -6.41 18.08
CA ALA A 239 -14.65 -7.00 17.20
C ALA A 239 -13.87 -8.15 17.90
N VAL A 240 -13.61 -8.01 19.21
CA VAL A 240 -12.95 -9.07 20.01
C VAL A 240 -13.80 -10.33 20.04
N ILE A 241 -15.10 -10.23 20.33
CA ILE A 241 -16.01 -11.38 20.37
C ILE A 241 -16.11 -12.01 18.97
N PHE A 242 -16.35 -11.19 17.96
CA PHE A 242 -16.51 -11.65 16.58
C PHE A 242 -15.28 -12.42 16.09
N ASN A 243 -14.08 -11.86 16.22
CA ASN A 243 -12.85 -12.49 15.76
C ASN A 243 -12.38 -13.63 16.68
N SER A 244 -12.70 -13.60 17.99
CA SER A 244 -12.40 -14.71 18.90
C SER A 244 -13.19 -15.96 18.55
N LEU A 245 -14.46 -15.84 18.19
CA LEU A 245 -15.25 -17.00 17.75
C LEU A 245 -14.66 -17.65 16.50
N THR A 246 -14.22 -16.85 15.54
CA THR A 246 -13.54 -17.35 14.33
C THR A 246 -12.21 -18.04 14.68
N SER A 247 -11.39 -17.41 15.53
CA SER A 247 -10.09 -17.99 15.96
C SER A 247 -10.26 -19.26 16.79
N LEU A 248 -11.23 -19.31 17.70
CA LEU A 248 -11.56 -20.46 18.51
C LEU A 248 -12.10 -21.64 17.68
N ASN A 249 -12.91 -21.39 16.65
CA ASN A 249 -13.33 -22.44 15.73
C ASN A 249 -12.13 -23.09 15.03
N GLY A 250 -11.10 -22.31 14.65
CA GLY A 250 -9.86 -22.86 14.08
C GLY A 250 -9.09 -23.79 15.03
N LEU A 251 -9.23 -23.57 16.35
CA LEU A 251 -8.60 -24.40 17.38
C LEU A 251 -9.51 -25.54 17.86
N ILE A 252 -10.80 -25.25 18.00
CA ILE A 252 -11.81 -26.18 18.50
C ILE A 252 -12.99 -26.17 17.50
N PRO A 253 -13.02 -27.06 16.52
CA PRO A 253 -14.06 -27.07 15.45
C PRO A 253 -15.51 -27.17 15.94
N ALA A 254 -15.73 -27.60 17.19
CA ALA A 254 -17.06 -27.64 17.80
C ALA A 254 -17.63 -26.24 18.12
N ILE A 255 -16.81 -25.19 18.18
CA ILE A 255 -17.27 -23.82 18.41
C ILE A 255 -17.75 -23.23 17.06
N PRO A 256 -18.98 -22.64 16.98
CA PRO A 256 -19.46 -22.06 15.74
C PRO A 256 -18.58 -20.86 15.31
N ALA A 257 -18.09 -20.88 14.07
CA ALA A 257 -17.41 -19.72 13.47
C ALA A 257 -18.43 -18.69 12.98
N ILE A 258 -18.11 -17.42 13.18
CA ILE A 258 -18.75 -16.34 12.45
C ILE A 258 -17.79 -15.98 11.30
N PRO A 259 -18.13 -16.32 10.05
CA PRO A 259 -17.22 -16.04 8.93
C PRO A 259 -17.03 -14.52 8.77
N THR A 260 -15.77 -14.09 8.58
CA THR A 260 -15.40 -12.69 8.27
C THR A 260 -15.63 -12.33 6.81
N GLY A 261 -15.95 -13.33 6.01
CA GLY A 261 -16.24 -13.22 4.58
C GLY A 261 -16.62 -14.56 3.99
N TYR A 262 -16.97 -14.55 2.73
CA TYR A 262 -17.29 -15.71 1.94
C TYR A 262 -16.55 -15.66 0.60
N ASP A 263 -15.78 -16.67 0.30
CA ASP A 263 -15.18 -16.84 -1.02
C ASP A 263 -16.18 -17.56 -1.93
N ALA A 264 -16.83 -16.79 -2.80
CA ALA A 264 -17.81 -17.33 -3.71
C ALA A 264 -17.20 -18.07 -4.92
N ARG A 265 -15.87 -18.05 -5.10
CA ARG A 265 -15.22 -18.66 -6.28
C ARG A 265 -15.59 -20.11 -6.53
N PRO A 266 -15.57 -21.04 -5.53
CA PRO A 266 -15.92 -22.43 -5.80
C PRO A 266 -17.36 -22.58 -6.26
N ALA A 267 -18.29 -21.84 -5.65
CA ALA A 267 -19.70 -21.88 -6.02
C ALA A 267 -19.95 -21.28 -7.41
N LEU A 268 -19.26 -20.20 -7.75
CA LEU A 268 -19.38 -19.53 -9.05
C LEU A 268 -18.77 -20.38 -10.18
N LEU A 269 -17.64 -21.02 -9.95
CA LEU A 269 -17.04 -21.92 -10.93
C LEU A 269 -17.94 -23.15 -11.22
N ALA A 270 -18.71 -23.59 -10.23
CA ALA A 270 -19.70 -24.66 -10.39
C ALA A 270 -21.04 -24.18 -10.97
N ALA A 271 -21.26 -22.87 -11.06
CA ALA A 271 -22.49 -22.31 -11.59
C ALA A 271 -22.61 -22.51 -13.12
N SER A 272 -23.84 -22.59 -13.63
CA SER A 272 -24.09 -22.62 -15.07
C SER A 272 -23.74 -21.29 -15.74
N ALA A 273 -23.35 -21.35 -17.01
CA ALA A 273 -23.19 -20.16 -17.84
C ALA A 273 -24.51 -19.36 -17.90
N PRO A 274 -24.48 -18.02 -17.89
CA PRO A 274 -23.28 -17.14 -17.86
C PRO A 274 -22.84 -16.72 -16.46
N TRP A 275 -23.44 -17.25 -15.39
CA TRP A 275 -23.22 -16.80 -14.00
C TRP A 275 -21.81 -17.15 -13.46
N ASN A 276 -21.17 -18.18 -14.01
CA ASN A 276 -19.79 -18.53 -13.72
C ASN A 276 -18.80 -17.40 -14.07
N ALA A 277 -19.17 -16.47 -14.94
CA ALA A 277 -18.35 -15.29 -15.26
C ALA A 277 -18.29 -14.24 -14.14
N LEU A 278 -19.07 -14.39 -13.05
CA LEU A 278 -18.91 -13.56 -11.84
C LEU A 278 -17.64 -13.89 -11.05
N GLU A 279 -16.98 -15.01 -11.33
CA GLU A 279 -15.69 -15.35 -10.71
C GLU A 279 -14.58 -14.38 -11.15
N PRO A 280 -13.73 -13.84 -10.24
CA PRO A 280 -13.83 -13.97 -8.79
C PRO A 280 -14.86 -13.02 -8.20
N MET A 281 -15.53 -13.44 -7.13
CA MET A 281 -16.32 -12.57 -6.28
C MET A 281 -16.08 -12.94 -4.83
N ILE A 282 -15.51 -11.99 -4.07
CA ILE A 282 -15.15 -12.17 -2.67
C ILE A 282 -16.05 -11.25 -1.84
N LEU A 283 -16.72 -11.83 -0.85
CA LEU A 283 -17.57 -11.09 0.06
C LEU A 283 -16.88 -10.97 1.41
N THR A 284 -16.39 -9.80 1.75
CA THR A 284 -15.69 -9.53 3.01
C THR A 284 -16.48 -8.52 3.84
N TRP A 285 -16.85 -8.91 5.07
CA TRP A 285 -17.53 -8.07 6.06
C TRP A 285 -16.80 -8.04 7.40
N ASP A 286 -15.50 -8.19 7.34
CA ASP A 286 -14.63 -8.10 8.50
C ASP A 286 -14.77 -6.76 9.23
N PRO A 287 -14.84 -6.74 10.58
CA PRO A 287 -14.92 -5.51 11.39
C PRO A 287 -13.83 -4.48 11.08
N PHE A 288 -12.61 -4.91 10.73
CA PHE A 288 -11.52 -4.02 10.34
C PHE A 288 -11.87 -3.25 9.05
N HIS A 289 -12.37 -3.96 8.02
CA HIS A 289 -12.74 -3.36 6.74
C HIS A 289 -13.89 -2.36 6.92
N ILE A 290 -14.95 -2.74 7.63
CA ILE A 290 -16.09 -1.87 7.91
C ILE A 290 -15.65 -0.65 8.73
N GLY A 291 -14.76 -0.86 9.71
CA GLY A 291 -14.21 0.20 10.57
C GLY A 291 -13.52 1.31 9.78
N ILE A 292 -12.63 0.96 8.86
CA ILE A 292 -11.93 1.92 7.99
C ILE A 292 -12.90 2.58 7.01
N CYS A 293 -13.79 1.79 6.38
CA CYS A 293 -14.75 2.30 5.40
C CYS A 293 -15.69 3.36 5.97
N TYR A 294 -15.96 3.34 7.28
CA TYR A 294 -16.75 4.38 7.93
C TYR A 294 -16.19 5.79 7.72
N PHE A 295 -14.89 5.95 7.62
CA PHE A 295 -14.24 7.25 7.47
C PHE A 295 -14.13 7.73 6.01
N ILE A 296 -14.42 6.86 5.02
CA ILE A 296 -14.40 7.19 3.59
C ILE A 296 -15.60 8.10 3.22
N PRO A 297 -15.46 9.12 2.36
CA PRO A 297 -16.58 9.93 1.90
C PRO A 297 -17.74 9.12 1.30
N LEU A 298 -18.98 9.60 1.50
CA LEU A 298 -20.20 8.85 1.17
C LEU A 298 -20.37 8.61 -0.34
N ASP A 299 -20.04 9.61 -1.15
CA ASP A 299 -20.09 9.56 -2.62
C ASP A 299 -19.07 8.59 -3.20
N ILE A 300 -17.87 8.51 -2.59
CA ILE A 300 -16.85 7.55 -3.00
C ILE A 300 -17.26 6.12 -2.64
N LEU A 301 -17.79 5.91 -1.42
CA LEU A 301 -18.32 4.59 -1.03
C LEU A 301 -19.40 4.12 -2.02
N PHE A 302 -20.37 4.99 -2.29
CA PHE A 302 -21.45 4.69 -3.25
C PHE A 302 -20.91 4.32 -4.63
N SER A 303 -20.06 5.17 -5.17
CA SER A 303 -19.51 4.96 -6.51
C SER A 303 -18.70 3.68 -6.63
N SER A 304 -17.91 3.35 -5.58
CA SER A 304 -17.04 2.17 -5.62
C SER A 304 -17.82 0.87 -5.68
N TRP A 305 -18.81 0.64 -4.79
CA TRP A 305 -19.59 -0.59 -4.83
C TRP A 305 -20.53 -0.64 -6.04
N PHE A 306 -21.11 0.51 -6.46
CA PHE A 306 -21.99 0.58 -7.62
C PHE A 306 -21.26 0.21 -8.91
N PHE A 307 -20.13 0.87 -9.20
CA PHE A 307 -19.37 0.59 -10.41
C PHE A 307 -18.73 -0.80 -10.38
N TYR A 308 -18.44 -1.35 -9.21
CA TYR A 308 -17.99 -2.72 -9.09
C TYR A 308 -19.07 -3.72 -9.54
N LEU A 309 -20.28 -3.60 -9.03
CA LEU A 309 -21.40 -4.45 -9.44
C LEU A 309 -21.76 -4.26 -10.91
N PHE A 310 -21.71 -3.01 -11.38
CA PHE A 310 -21.88 -2.70 -12.81
C PHE A 310 -20.83 -3.40 -13.67
N ARG A 311 -19.55 -3.37 -13.27
CA ARG A 311 -18.47 -4.12 -13.93
C ARG A 311 -18.78 -5.62 -13.98
N LYS A 312 -19.19 -6.21 -12.86
CA LYS A 312 -19.56 -7.64 -12.81
C LYS A 312 -20.72 -7.97 -13.76
N ALA A 313 -21.73 -7.12 -13.83
CA ALA A 313 -22.82 -7.28 -14.79
C ALA A 313 -22.33 -7.22 -16.25
N MET A 314 -21.38 -6.31 -16.55
CA MET A 314 -20.76 -6.23 -17.88
C MET A 314 -19.89 -7.47 -18.19
N GLU A 315 -19.20 -8.04 -17.21
CA GLU A 315 -18.43 -9.28 -17.35
C GLU A 315 -19.33 -10.47 -17.70
N VAL A 316 -20.45 -10.61 -17.00
CA VAL A 316 -21.49 -11.64 -17.30
C VAL A 316 -22.07 -11.43 -18.70
N PHE A 317 -22.43 -10.20 -19.05
CA PHE A 317 -22.95 -9.88 -20.38
C PHE A 317 -21.93 -10.20 -21.47
N GLY A 318 -20.69 -9.80 -21.31
CA GLY A 318 -19.61 -10.08 -22.28
C GLY A 318 -19.37 -11.57 -22.47
N PHE A 319 -19.45 -12.35 -21.39
CA PHE A 319 -19.33 -13.80 -21.46
C PHE A 319 -20.55 -14.45 -22.17
N ALA A 320 -21.76 -14.00 -21.86
CA ALA A 320 -23.00 -14.48 -22.53
C ALA A 320 -22.97 -14.21 -24.04
N MET A 321 -22.35 -13.13 -24.48
CA MET A 321 -22.19 -12.76 -25.89
C MET A 321 -20.98 -13.42 -26.57
N GLY A 322 -20.17 -14.18 -25.83
CA GLY A 322 -18.95 -14.80 -26.37
C GLY A 322 -17.79 -13.81 -26.56
N TRP A 323 -17.83 -12.62 -25.96
CA TRP A 323 -16.81 -11.57 -26.08
C TRP A 323 -15.76 -11.63 -24.97
N ARG A 324 -15.87 -12.58 -24.05
CA ARG A 324 -14.99 -12.74 -22.89
C ARG A 324 -14.79 -14.21 -22.58
N GLU A 325 -13.56 -14.60 -22.24
CA GLU A 325 -13.23 -15.89 -21.69
C GLU A 325 -13.51 -15.96 -20.18
N LEU A 326 -13.58 -17.18 -19.62
CA LEU A 326 -13.64 -17.40 -18.19
C LEU A 326 -12.29 -17.17 -17.54
N GLY A 327 -12.34 -16.74 -16.28
CA GLY A 327 -11.18 -16.56 -15.43
C GLY A 327 -10.91 -15.11 -15.05
N TRP A 328 -10.31 -14.93 -13.89
CA TRP A 328 -10.06 -13.61 -13.33
C TRP A 328 -8.98 -12.81 -14.08
N ASP A 329 -8.12 -13.52 -14.82
CA ASP A 329 -7.07 -12.93 -15.68
C ASP A 329 -7.51 -12.87 -17.17
N ALA A 330 -8.76 -13.23 -17.45
CA ALA A 330 -9.27 -13.33 -18.80
C ALA A 330 -9.26 -11.99 -19.53
N ASN A 331 -8.84 -12.05 -20.80
CA ASN A 331 -8.99 -10.95 -21.73
C ASN A 331 -10.43 -10.91 -22.28
N GLY A 332 -10.87 -9.75 -22.74
CA GLY A 332 -12.15 -9.57 -23.36
C GLY A 332 -12.99 -8.48 -22.70
N PHE A 333 -14.19 -8.30 -23.27
CA PHE A 333 -15.13 -7.26 -22.81
C PHE A 333 -15.47 -7.42 -21.32
N PRO A 334 -15.46 -6.36 -20.52
CA PRO A 334 -15.32 -4.94 -20.90
C PRO A 334 -13.88 -4.39 -20.87
N TYR A 335 -12.83 -5.21 -20.97
CA TYR A 335 -11.42 -4.81 -20.93
C TYR A 335 -11.09 -3.98 -19.69
N THR A 336 -11.46 -4.49 -18.54
CA THR A 336 -11.40 -3.81 -17.23
C THR A 336 -10.04 -3.20 -16.94
N ARG A 337 -8.95 -3.88 -17.28
CA ARG A 337 -7.57 -3.41 -17.07
C ARG A 337 -7.24 -2.17 -17.89
N ALA A 338 -7.68 -2.16 -19.13
CA ALA A 338 -7.47 -1.02 -20.02
C ALA A 338 -8.28 0.19 -19.54
N GLN A 339 -9.57 -0.02 -19.19
CA GLN A 339 -10.39 1.04 -18.62
C GLN A 339 -9.80 1.59 -17.31
N ALA A 340 -9.31 0.70 -16.44
CA ALA A 340 -8.61 1.10 -15.22
C ALA A 340 -7.40 1.98 -15.52
N SER A 341 -6.52 1.56 -16.43
CA SER A 341 -5.33 2.34 -16.81
C SER A 341 -5.72 3.74 -17.32
N GLY A 342 -6.75 3.82 -18.19
CA GLY A 342 -7.27 5.10 -18.67
C GLY A 342 -7.82 6.00 -17.56
N ALA A 343 -8.55 5.41 -16.61
CA ALA A 343 -9.07 6.13 -15.46
C ALA A 343 -7.95 6.73 -14.58
N TRP A 344 -6.92 5.94 -14.27
CA TRP A 344 -5.81 6.38 -13.44
C TRP A 344 -4.94 7.43 -14.13
N ILE A 345 -4.75 7.34 -15.44
CA ILE A 345 -4.08 8.36 -16.25
C ILE A 345 -4.81 9.70 -16.13
N VAL A 346 -6.13 9.70 -16.30
CA VAL A 346 -6.92 10.94 -16.19
C VAL A 346 -6.88 11.52 -14.79
N LEU A 347 -6.99 10.69 -13.74
CA LEU A 347 -6.87 11.16 -12.36
C LEU A 347 -5.51 11.84 -12.11
N PHE A 348 -4.42 11.29 -12.63
CA PHE A 348 -3.10 11.92 -12.55
C PHE A 348 -3.06 13.27 -13.25
N PHE A 349 -3.54 13.35 -14.48
CA PHE A 349 -3.53 14.61 -15.21
C PHE A 349 -4.42 15.67 -14.57
N LEU A 350 -5.57 15.31 -14.04
CA LEU A 350 -6.42 16.23 -13.27
C LEU A 350 -5.69 16.75 -12.02
N LEU A 351 -4.97 15.87 -11.32
CA LEU A 351 -4.15 16.22 -10.16
C LEU A 351 -3.01 17.16 -10.53
N VAL A 352 -2.22 16.83 -11.53
CA VAL A 352 -1.10 17.67 -11.99
C VAL A 352 -1.59 19.02 -12.51
N TRP A 353 -2.70 19.00 -13.22
CA TRP A 353 -3.32 20.26 -13.71
C TRP A 353 -3.77 21.17 -12.57
N ALA A 354 -4.37 20.61 -11.51
CA ALA A 354 -4.74 21.36 -10.33
C ALA A 354 -3.51 21.98 -9.63
N GLU A 355 -2.40 21.25 -9.59
CA GLU A 355 -1.16 21.65 -8.90
C GLU A 355 -0.14 22.39 -9.80
N ARG A 356 -0.40 22.57 -11.09
CA ARG A 356 0.56 23.08 -12.08
C ARG A 356 1.27 24.38 -11.69
N LYS A 357 0.55 25.32 -11.07
CA LYS A 357 1.12 26.59 -10.63
C LYS A 357 2.08 26.42 -9.45
N HIS A 358 1.76 25.53 -8.52
CA HIS A 358 2.62 25.21 -7.38
C HIS A 358 3.87 24.46 -7.85
N LEU A 359 3.70 23.41 -8.65
CA LEU A 359 4.80 22.64 -9.23
C LEU A 359 5.77 23.54 -10.00
N ALA A 360 5.27 24.42 -10.87
CA ALA A 360 6.11 25.35 -11.61
C ALA A 360 6.95 26.26 -10.70
N ARG A 361 6.37 26.77 -9.59
CA ARG A 361 7.12 27.58 -8.61
C ARG A 361 8.20 26.78 -7.89
N VAL A 362 7.87 25.55 -7.46
CA VAL A 362 8.82 24.67 -6.78
C VAL A 362 10.00 24.32 -7.70
N PHE A 363 9.74 23.94 -8.95
CA PHE A 363 10.82 23.67 -9.91
C PHE A 363 11.67 24.89 -10.22
N ARG A 364 11.07 26.08 -10.39
CA ARG A 364 11.84 27.33 -10.55
C ARG A 364 12.78 27.59 -9.36
N ALA A 365 12.27 27.41 -8.13
CA ALA A 365 13.09 27.54 -6.93
C ALA A 365 14.25 26.51 -6.89
N GLY A 366 13.99 25.28 -7.32
CA GLY A 366 14.99 24.21 -7.42
C GLY A 366 16.18 24.58 -8.31
N PHE A 367 15.90 25.22 -9.43
CA PHE A 367 16.93 25.63 -10.41
C PHE A 367 17.47 27.05 -10.17
N GLY A 368 17.27 27.60 -8.97
CA GLY A 368 17.89 28.88 -8.57
C GLY A 368 17.17 30.15 -9.02
N LEU A 369 16.01 29.99 -9.67
CA LEU A 369 15.17 31.13 -10.05
C LEU A 369 14.40 31.64 -8.81
N ARG A 370 14.23 32.96 -8.70
CA ARG A 370 13.48 33.56 -7.59
C ARG A 370 12.04 33.00 -7.58
N ALA A 371 11.65 32.35 -6.49
CA ALA A 371 10.30 31.93 -6.20
C ALA A 371 10.04 32.21 -4.73
N ASP A 372 8.97 32.94 -4.46
CA ASP A 372 8.51 33.20 -3.09
C ASP A 372 7.76 31.95 -2.61
N LEU A 373 8.46 31.09 -1.86
CA LEU A 373 7.96 29.85 -1.31
C LEU A 373 8.41 29.73 0.15
N ASP A 374 7.42 29.70 1.04
CA ASP A 374 7.63 29.39 2.45
C ASP A 374 7.66 27.85 2.63
N ASP A 375 8.81 27.32 3.01
CA ASP A 375 9.05 25.90 3.32
C ASP A 375 9.38 25.64 4.80
N SER A 376 9.12 26.60 5.68
CA SER A 376 9.41 26.51 7.11
C SER A 376 8.69 25.33 7.81
N GLU A 377 7.46 25.05 7.38
CA GLU A 377 6.60 23.98 7.89
C GLU A 377 6.72 22.67 7.08
N GLU A 378 7.71 22.56 6.18
CA GLU A 378 7.87 21.38 5.34
C GLU A 378 8.91 20.39 5.90
N PRO A 379 8.75 19.06 5.63
CA PRO A 379 9.73 18.05 6.02
C PRO A 379 11.10 18.23 5.38
N GLY A 380 11.21 19.04 4.35
CA GLY A 380 12.43 19.41 3.67
C GLY A 380 12.25 20.69 2.87
N SER A 381 13.34 21.32 2.46
CA SER A 381 13.28 22.51 1.61
C SER A 381 12.75 22.15 0.21
N TYR A 382 11.83 22.94 -0.33
CA TYR A 382 11.33 22.79 -1.70
C TYR A 382 12.45 22.81 -2.75
N ARG A 383 13.49 23.62 -2.49
CA ARG A 383 14.67 23.73 -3.35
C ARG A 383 15.42 22.41 -3.45
N TRP A 384 15.67 21.77 -2.31
CA TRP A 384 16.31 20.47 -2.25
C TRP A 384 15.40 19.34 -2.72
N ALA A 385 14.12 19.39 -2.39
CA ALA A 385 13.15 18.39 -2.86
C ALA A 385 13.09 18.36 -4.40
N ALA A 386 13.01 19.50 -5.08
CA ALA A 386 13.03 19.56 -6.54
C ALA A 386 14.33 18.98 -7.12
N ARG A 387 15.48 19.27 -6.52
CA ARG A 387 16.79 18.72 -6.96
C ARG A 387 16.87 17.21 -6.75
N TRP A 388 16.50 16.74 -5.56
CA TRP A 388 16.51 15.30 -5.26
C TRP A 388 15.53 14.52 -6.11
N LEU A 389 14.39 15.10 -6.44
CA LEU A 389 13.45 14.50 -7.39
C LEU A 389 14.10 14.27 -8.76
N VAL A 390 14.80 15.27 -9.27
CA VAL A 390 15.50 15.15 -10.57
C VAL A 390 16.68 14.18 -10.47
N ILE A 391 17.54 14.32 -9.47
CA ILE A 391 18.73 13.48 -9.30
C ILE A 391 18.31 12.02 -9.08
N GLY A 392 17.36 11.76 -8.20
CA GLY A 392 16.87 10.40 -7.95
C GLY A 392 16.20 9.77 -9.18
N THR A 393 15.39 10.52 -9.90
CA THR A 393 14.79 10.02 -11.15
C THR A 393 15.86 9.73 -12.21
N LEU A 394 16.84 10.60 -12.39
CA LEU A 394 17.96 10.37 -13.32
C LEU A 394 18.82 9.17 -12.90
N PHE A 395 19.04 8.98 -11.60
CA PHE A 395 19.75 7.80 -11.10
C PHE A 395 18.97 6.51 -11.43
N LEU A 396 17.66 6.45 -11.19
CA LEU A 396 16.82 5.28 -11.50
C LEU A 396 16.79 4.99 -12.99
N ILE A 397 16.69 6.02 -13.82
CA ILE A 397 16.78 5.90 -15.30
C ILE A 397 18.16 5.37 -15.68
N GLY A 398 19.24 6.00 -15.21
CA GLY A 398 20.61 5.58 -15.50
C GLY A 398 20.90 4.15 -15.07
N PHE A 399 20.44 3.75 -13.88
CA PHE A 399 20.56 2.38 -13.40
C PHE A 399 19.90 1.37 -14.34
N SER A 400 18.67 1.65 -14.81
CA SER A 400 17.94 0.77 -15.70
C SER A 400 18.60 0.68 -17.09
N VAL A 401 19.10 1.80 -17.61
CA VAL A 401 19.82 1.84 -18.89
C VAL A 401 21.15 1.08 -18.80
N VAL A 402 21.93 1.30 -17.73
CA VAL A 402 23.19 0.56 -17.51
C VAL A 402 22.94 -0.93 -17.33
N SER A 403 21.82 -1.31 -16.72
CA SER A 403 21.39 -2.72 -16.62
C SER A 403 21.06 -3.34 -17.97
N GLY A 404 20.70 -2.55 -18.98
CA GLY A 404 20.46 -3.04 -20.35
C GLY A 404 19.06 -2.72 -20.92
N MET A 405 18.26 -1.90 -20.22
CA MET A 405 16.97 -1.45 -20.73
C MET A 405 17.18 -0.27 -21.70
N SER A 406 16.44 -0.23 -22.80
CA SER A 406 16.52 0.89 -23.74
C SER A 406 16.04 2.18 -23.09
N ILE A 407 16.56 3.32 -23.52
CA ILE A 407 16.20 4.62 -22.95
C ILE A 407 14.71 4.93 -23.12
N TRP A 408 14.11 4.59 -24.25
CA TRP A 408 12.70 4.86 -24.52
C TRP A 408 11.78 4.03 -23.65
N LEU A 409 12.06 2.73 -23.48
CA LEU A 409 11.32 1.86 -22.58
C LEU A 409 11.48 2.31 -21.13
N THR A 410 12.70 2.73 -20.75
CA THR A 410 12.98 3.25 -19.40
C THR A 410 12.19 4.53 -19.10
N LEU A 411 12.15 5.48 -20.02
CA LEU A 411 11.38 6.71 -19.86
C LEU A 411 9.88 6.43 -19.77
N ALA A 412 9.34 5.60 -20.65
CA ALA A 412 7.93 5.21 -20.62
C ALA A 412 7.58 4.50 -19.30
N TYR A 413 8.47 3.61 -18.84
CA TYR A 413 8.30 2.88 -17.58
C TYR A 413 8.23 3.80 -16.36
N TYR A 414 9.24 4.66 -16.15
CA TYR A 414 9.25 5.54 -14.99
C TYR A 414 8.19 6.65 -15.06
N ALA A 415 7.82 7.12 -16.24
CA ALA A 415 6.71 8.05 -16.40
C ALA A 415 5.40 7.45 -15.88
N PHE A 416 5.08 6.21 -16.30
CA PHE A 416 3.86 5.52 -15.84
C PHE A 416 3.97 5.10 -14.37
N PHE A 417 5.14 4.64 -13.92
CA PHE A 417 5.40 4.24 -12.54
C PHE A 417 5.16 5.40 -11.55
N PHE A 418 5.78 6.57 -11.77
CA PHE A 418 5.57 7.72 -10.89
C PHE A 418 4.17 8.30 -11.00
N MET A 419 3.54 8.22 -12.17
CA MET A 419 2.14 8.55 -12.34
C MET A 419 1.26 7.72 -11.39
N LEU A 420 1.44 6.40 -11.35
CA LEU A 420 0.73 5.52 -10.43
C LEU A 420 1.04 5.86 -8.97
N TYR A 421 2.32 6.00 -8.61
CA TYR A 421 2.74 6.27 -7.23
C TYR A 421 2.15 7.56 -6.66
N VAL A 422 2.18 8.64 -7.42
CA VAL A 422 1.61 9.94 -7.03
C VAL A 422 0.09 9.84 -6.90
N THR A 423 -0.58 9.23 -7.88
CA THR A 423 -2.04 9.07 -7.87
C THR A 423 -2.51 8.18 -6.72
N MET A 424 -1.83 7.04 -6.48
CA MET A 424 -2.11 6.16 -5.35
C MET A 424 -1.96 6.87 -4.01
N THR A 425 -0.90 7.65 -3.85
CA THR A 425 -0.67 8.42 -2.61
C THR A 425 -1.81 9.41 -2.37
N ARG A 426 -2.30 10.06 -3.41
CA ARG A 426 -3.48 10.93 -3.33
C ARG A 426 -4.73 10.14 -2.94
N ILE A 427 -4.98 8.99 -3.56
CA ILE A 427 -6.14 8.14 -3.27
C ILE A 427 -6.03 7.57 -1.85
N TYR A 428 -4.84 7.15 -1.41
CA TYR A 428 -4.60 6.73 -0.03
C TYR A 428 -4.98 7.83 0.97
N ALA A 429 -4.58 9.07 0.71
CA ALA A 429 -4.87 10.20 1.59
C ALA A 429 -6.36 10.61 1.57
N GLN A 430 -7.05 10.44 0.46
CA GLN A 430 -8.44 10.84 0.30
C GLN A 430 -9.44 9.73 0.67
N VAL A 431 -9.14 8.49 0.31
CA VAL A 431 -10.02 7.32 0.45
C VAL A 431 -9.44 6.33 1.45
N GLY A 432 -8.17 5.95 1.33
CA GLY A 432 -7.50 4.98 2.17
C GLY A 432 -8.32 3.71 2.38
N PRO A 433 -8.70 2.97 1.31
CA PRO A 433 -9.51 1.76 1.48
C PRO A 433 -8.74 0.73 2.31
N PRO A 434 -9.39 -0.22 2.98
CA PRO A 434 -8.73 -1.23 3.80
C PRO A 434 -7.65 -2.01 3.06
N ILE A 435 -7.87 -2.30 1.78
CA ILE A 435 -6.91 -2.87 0.84
C ILE A 435 -6.87 -1.96 -0.39
N LEU A 436 -5.68 -1.47 -0.76
CA LEU A 436 -5.45 -0.71 -1.98
C LEU A 436 -4.51 -1.51 -2.89
N GLU A 437 -5.09 -2.28 -3.79
CA GLU A 437 -4.37 -3.18 -4.68
C GLU A 437 -4.61 -2.83 -6.15
N LEU A 438 -3.53 -2.67 -6.91
CA LEU A 438 -3.57 -2.32 -8.33
C LEU A 438 -3.18 -3.49 -9.24
N TYR A 439 -3.49 -4.73 -8.87
CA TYR A 439 -3.07 -5.92 -9.63
C TYR A 439 -3.38 -5.85 -11.14
N PHE A 440 -4.46 -5.17 -11.51
CA PHE A 440 -4.85 -5.02 -12.92
C PHE A 440 -4.10 -3.92 -13.67
N ILE A 441 -3.38 -3.03 -12.96
CA ILE A 441 -2.72 -1.88 -13.57
C ILE A 441 -1.23 -1.96 -13.24
N ASP A 442 -0.43 -2.30 -14.25
CA ASP A 442 1.03 -2.28 -14.11
C ASP A 442 1.68 -1.62 -15.34
N PRO A 443 2.83 -0.95 -15.17
CA PRO A 443 3.54 -0.32 -16.27
C PRO A 443 3.91 -1.29 -17.40
N GLN A 444 4.17 -2.54 -17.08
CA GLN A 444 4.57 -3.54 -18.07
C GLN A 444 3.41 -3.88 -19.00
N ARG A 445 2.23 -4.17 -18.44
CA ARG A 445 1.03 -4.44 -19.24
C ARG A 445 0.61 -3.23 -20.06
N PHE A 446 0.60 -2.05 -19.42
CA PHE A 446 0.24 -0.81 -20.11
C PHE A 446 1.13 -0.57 -21.33
N ILE A 447 2.46 -0.67 -21.19
CA ILE A 447 3.40 -0.42 -22.28
C ILE A 447 3.27 -1.48 -23.36
N THR A 448 3.20 -2.76 -23.00
CA THR A 448 3.15 -3.85 -23.99
C THR A 448 1.82 -3.92 -24.74
N SER A 449 0.69 -3.63 -24.09
CA SER A 449 -0.60 -3.58 -24.77
C SER A 449 -0.76 -2.34 -25.66
N THR A 450 -0.19 -1.20 -25.22
CA THR A 450 -0.34 0.07 -25.95
C THR A 450 0.60 0.19 -27.13
N PHE A 451 1.87 -0.22 -26.99
CA PHE A 451 2.90 -0.05 -28.02
C PHE A 451 3.31 -1.36 -28.70
N GLY A 452 2.86 -2.52 -28.16
CA GLY A 452 3.32 -3.82 -28.62
C GLY A 452 4.74 -4.14 -28.12
N THR A 453 5.33 -5.24 -28.66
CA THR A 453 6.64 -5.74 -28.22
C THR A 453 7.67 -5.88 -29.32
N HIS A 454 7.35 -5.48 -30.57
CA HIS A 454 8.25 -5.59 -31.71
C HIS A 454 9.43 -4.61 -31.73
N TRP A 455 9.38 -3.55 -30.96
CA TRP A 455 10.20 -2.36 -31.09
C TRP A 455 11.46 -2.33 -30.23
N ASP A 456 11.64 -3.32 -29.33
CA ASP A 456 12.79 -3.33 -28.42
C ASP A 456 13.50 -4.69 -28.40
N SER A 457 14.69 -4.74 -27.85
CA SER A 457 15.57 -5.90 -27.84
C SER A 457 15.25 -6.92 -26.75
N PRO A 458 15.60 -8.20 -26.90
CA PRO A 458 15.46 -9.20 -25.85
C PRO A 458 16.17 -8.81 -24.54
N ARG A 459 17.32 -8.12 -24.64
CA ARG A 459 18.06 -7.60 -23.47
C ARG A 459 17.20 -6.60 -22.68
N SER A 460 16.58 -5.67 -23.37
CA SER A 460 15.72 -4.65 -22.76
C SER A 460 14.49 -5.28 -22.12
N TRP A 461 13.83 -6.23 -22.80
CA TRP A 461 12.69 -6.97 -22.26
C TRP A 461 13.05 -7.82 -21.04
N THR A 462 14.27 -8.36 -20.96
CA THR A 462 14.75 -9.06 -19.76
C THR A 462 14.73 -8.15 -18.54
N ILE A 463 15.37 -6.99 -18.63
CA ILE A 463 15.46 -6.06 -17.47
C ILE A 463 14.08 -5.50 -17.13
N PHE A 464 13.26 -5.22 -18.15
CA PHE A 464 11.90 -4.75 -17.94
C PHE A 464 11.03 -5.78 -17.22
N SER A 465 11.08 -7.06 -17.61
CA SER A 465 10.31 -8.11 -16.96
C SER A 465 10.74 -8.33 -15.49
N LEU A 466 12.05 -8.23 -15.22
CA LEU A 466 12.59 -8.33 -13.86
C LEU A 466 12.13 -7.21 -12.92
N ASN A 467 11.58 -6.10 -13.41
CA ASN A 467 11.00 -5.05 -12.58
C ASN A 467 9.57 -5.37 -12.10
N TYR A 468 9.04 -6.55 -12.41
CA TYR A 468 7.69 -6.95 -11.98
C TYR A 468 7.53 -7.02 -10.46
N TRP A 469 8.60 -7.27 -9.70
CA TRP A 469 8.57 -7.36 -8.25
C TRP A 469 7.97 -6.11 -7.56
N ILE A 470 8.21 -4.91 -8.10
CA ILE A 470 7.69 -3.65 -7.55
C ILE A 470 6.38 -3.20 -8.23
N ASN A 471 5.98 -3.85 -9.33
CA ASN A 471 4.83 -3.43 -10.12
C ASN A 471 3.60 -4.33 -9.94
N ARG A 472 3.70 -5.38 -9.12
CA ARG A 472 2.67 -6.40 -9.05
C ARG A 472 1.38 -5.91 -8.42
N ASP A 473 1.42 -5.46 -7.20
CA ASP A 473 0.21 -5.22 -6.40
C ASP A 473 0.17 -3.83 -5.74
N HIS A 474 1.32 -3.24 -5.40
CA HIS A 474 1.48 -1.91 -4.79
C HIS A 474 0.79 -1.71 -3.43
N ARG A 475 0.44 -2.76 -2.69
CA ARG A 475 -0.29 -2.64 -1.40
C ARG A 475 0.49 -1.89 -0.33
N GLY A 476 1.80 -2.11 -0.28
CA GLY A 476 2.71 -1.51 0.71
C GLY A 476 3.18 -0.11 0.38
N GLN A 477 2.80 0.46 -0.73
CA GLN A 477 3.31 1.69 -1.36
C GLN A 477 3.91 2.73 -0.39
N PRO A 478 5.27 2.85 -0.33
CA PRO A 478 5.94 3.62 0.73
C PRO A 478 5.67 5.12 0.70
N MET A 479 5.40 5.71 -0.47
CA MET A 479 5.12 7.15 -0.60
C MET A 479 3.88 7.55 0.21
N ALA A 480 2.83 6.72 0.20
CA ALA A 480 1.61 6.95 0.96
C ALA A 480 1.85 6.91 2.48
N HIS A 481 2.67 5.96 2.94
CA HIS A 481 3.02 5.81 4.35
C HIS A 481 3.95 6.92 4.86
N GLN A 482 4.86 7.43 4.03
CA GLN A 482 5.62 8.64 4.33
C GLN A 482 4.69 9.84 4.53
N LEU A 483 3.68 10.01 3.65
CA LEU A 483 2.70 11.09 3.79
C LEU A 483 1.84 10.94 5.06
N ALA A 484 1.46 9.70 5.41
CA ALA A 484 0.77 9.40 6.67
C ALA A 484 1.61 9.78 7.90
N ALA A 485 2.91 9.48 7.88
CA ALA A 485 3.86 9.87 8.92
C ALA A 485 3.90 11.41 9.09
N PHE A 486 3.94 12.15 7.99
CA PHE A 486 3.89 13.62 8.01
C PHE A 486 2.55 14.14 8.56
N ARG A 487 1.43 13.48 8.23
CA ARG A 487 0.11 13.85 8.74
C ARG A 487 0.02 13.71 10.26
N VAL A 488 0.44 12.58 10.80
CA VAL A 488 0.41 12.32 12.25
C VAL A 488 1.44 13.19 12.97
N GLY A 489 2.65 13.32 12.44
CA GLY A 489 3.68 14.20 12.97
C GLY A 489 3.22 15.65 13.13
N LYS A 490 2.59 16.21 12.09
CA LYS A 490 2.01 17.55 12.13
C LYS A 490 0.93 17.68 13.21
N SER A 491 0.07 16.68 13.34
CA SER A 491 -1.02 16.69 14.33
C SER A 491 -0.55 16.61 15.78
N CYS A 492 0.65 16.06 15.99
CA CYS A 492 1.28 15.94 17.32
C CYS A 492 2.44 16.95 17.49
N HIS A 493 2.51 17.98 16.65
CA HIS A 493 3.50 19.06 16.72
C HIS A 493 4.96 18.58 16.69
N VAL A 494 5.27 17.49 15.99
CA VAL A 494 6.66 17.06 15.75
C VAL A 494 7.31 18.00 14.74
N PRO A 495 8.59 18.45 14.95
CA PRO A 495 9.26 19.31 13.99
C PRO A 495 9.27 18.68 12.59
N PRO A 496 8.77 19.36 11.55
CA PRO A 496 8.62 18.78 10.23
C PRO A 496 9.93 18.23 9.63
N ARG A 497 11.02 19.00 9.75
CA ARG A 497 12.35 18.59 9.25
C ARG A 497 12.89 17.36 9.96
N ALA A 498 12.67 17.26 11.28
CA ALA A 498 13.06 16.06 12.02
C ALA A 498 12.27 14.84 11.54
N MET A 499 10.93 14.97 11.37
CA MET A 499 10.12 13.90 10.84
C MET A 499 10.55 13.50 9.41
N GLY A 500 10.96 14.46 8.57
CA GLY A 500 11.50 14.21 7.24
C GLY A 500 12.74 13.31 7.25
N GLY A 501 13.68 13.60 8.15
CA GLY A 501 14.89 12.78 8.34
C GLY A 501 14.59 11.40 8.93
N LEU A 502 13.71 11.33 9.93
CA LEU A 502 13.30 10.06 10.57
C LEU A 502 12.60 9.11 9.60
N VAL A 503 11.80 9.64 8.68
CA VAL A 503 11.14 8.86 7.62
C VAL A 503 12.17 8.22 6.68
N LEU A 504 13.20 8.97 6.25
CA LEU A 504 14.27 8.40 5.41
C LEU A 504 15.12 7.38 6.18
N PHE A 505 15.41 7.64 7.45
CA PHE A 505 16.12 6.69 8.31
C PHE A 505 15.34 5.40 8.53
N ALA A 506 14.03 5.50 8.78
CA ALA A 506 13.15 4.35 8.91
C ALA A 506 13.03 3.55 7.61
N PHE A 507 13.03 4.24 6.47
CA PHE A 507 13.03 3.60 5.16
C PHE A 507 14.30 2.77 4.93
N LEU A 508 15.47 3.30 5.32
CA LEU A 508 16.74 2.57 5.29
C LEU A 508 16.71 1.34 6.21
N ILE A 509 16.24 1.50 7.46
CA ILE A 509 16.10 0.39 8.42
C ILE A 509 15.20 -0.70 7.84
N GLY A 510 14.03 -0.33 7.33
CA GLY A 510 13.10 -1.28 6.73
C GLY A 510 13.69 -2.02 5.54
N THR A 511 14.42 -1.31 4.67
CA THR A 511 15.11 -1.88 3.51
C THR A 511 16.15 -2.92 3.93
N VAL A 512 17.07 -2.55 4.81
CA VAL A 512 18.15 -3.44 5.27
C VAL A 512 17.57 -4.65 6.00
N THR A 513 16.61 -4.41 6.91
CA THR A 513 15.98 -5.49 7.67
C THR A 513 15.26 -6.47 6.77
N CYS A 514 14.50 -6.00 5.78
CA CYS A 514 13.75 -6.87 4.87
C CYS A 514 14.67 -7.76 4.04
N LEU A 515 15.74 -7.19 3.46
CA LEU A 515 16.70 -7.94 2.66
C LEU A 515 17.44 -8.99 3.48
N LEU A 516 17.97 -8.61 4.65
CA LEU A 516 18.72 -9.55 5.51
C LEU A 516 17.81 -10.62 6.13
N ALA A 517 16.62 -10.25 6.59
CA ALA A 517 15.65 -11.21 7.10
C ALA A 517 15.18 -12.17 6.00
N GLY A 518 14.92 -11.64 4.78
CA GLY A 518 14.55 -12.47 3.63
C GLY A 518 15.60 -13.50 3.29
N LEU A 519 16.88 -13.12 3.22
CA LEU A 519 17.99 -14.04 3.00
C LEU A 519 18.15 -15.05 4.14
N HIS A 520 18.12 -14.58 5.39
CA HIS A 520 18.26 -15.47 6.56
C HIS A 520 17.22 -16.60 6.54
N TRP A 521 15.95 -16.25 6.32
CA TRP A 521 14.88 -17.23 6.34
C TRP A 521 14.84 -18.11 5.09
N ALA A 522 15.19 -17.57 3.91
CA ALA A 522 15.29 -18.37 2.69
C ALA A 522 16.35 -19.46 2.82
N TYR A 523 17.55 -19.14 3.31
CA TYR A 523 18.58 -20.18 3.54
C TYR A 523 18.24 -21.14 4.68
N ARG A 524 17.48 -20.69 5.69
CA ARG A 524 17.11 -21.55 6.82
C ARG A 524 15.99 -22.52 6.49
N LEU A 525 14.92 -22.06 5.85
CA LEU A 525 13.70 -22.83 5.58
C LEU A 525 13.60 -23.33 4.15
N GLY A 526 14.27 -22.68 3.22
CA GLY A 526 14.12 -22.88 1.78
C GLY A 526 12.96 -22.06 1.20
N GLU A 527 13.22 -21.33 0.14
CA GLU A 527 12.18 -20.53 -0.52
C GLU A 527 10.99 -21.39 -0.99
N ASP A 528 11.22 -22.64 -1.41
CA ASP A 528 10.19 -23.58 -1.85
C ASP A 528 9.22 -23.98 -0.72
N GLN A 529 9.71 -24.04 0.51
CA GLN A 529 8.93 -24.48 1.67
C GLN A 529 8.44 -23.30 2.53
N TRP A 530 9.14 -22.19 2.45
CA TRP A 530 8.90 -21.06 3.34
C TRP A 530 7.56 -20.36 3.09
N VAL A 531 7.10 -20.31 1.84
CA VAL A 531 5.90 -19.53 1.50
C VAL A 531 4.72 -20.44 1.21
N THR A 532 3.78 -20.53 2.15
CA THR A 532 2.47 -21.13 1.89
C THR A 532 1.82 -20.52 0.64
N GLY A 533 1.59 -21.35 -0.37
CA GLY A 533 0.91 -20.96 -1.61
C GLY A 533 1.81 -20.52 -2.76
N GLY A 534 3.14 -20.53 -2.61
CA GLY A 534 4.07 -20.31 -3.73
C GLY A 534 3.99 -18.93 -4.41
N TRP A 535 3.38 -17.93 -3.78
CA TRP A 535 3.13 -16.62 -4.39
C TRP A 535 4.42 -15.89 -4.82
N ARG A 536 5.50 -16.04 -4.06
CA ARG A 536 6.80 -15.40 -4.38
C ARG A 536 7.44 -16.07 -5.57
N GLU A 537 7.43 -17.40 -5.62
CA GLU A 537 7.93 -18.18 -6.75
C GLU A 537 7.05 -17.96 -7.98
N ALA A 538 5.72 -17.95 -7.84
CA ALA A 538 4.82 -17.65 -8.93
C ALA A 538 5.05 -16.24 -9.51
N ALA A 539 5.26 -15.23 -8.66
CA ALA A 539 5.62 -13.90 -9.12
C ALA A 539 6.97 -13.86 -9.85
N ALA A 540 7.96 -14.60 -9.34
CA ALA A 540 9.26 -14.72 -10.00
C ALA A 540 9.15 -15.47 -11.34
N GLY A 541 8.37 -16.54 -11.42
CA GLY A 541 8.11 -17.29 -12.65
C GLY A 541 7.42 -16.47 -13.73
N LEU A 542 6.51 -15.56 -13.32
CA LEU A 542 5.84 -14.65 -14.25
C LEU A 542 6.82 -13.72 -14.99
N THR A 543 7.97 -13.38 -14.42
CA THR A 543 8.98 -12.56 -15.10
C THR A 543 9.55 -13.28 -16.32
N VAL A 544 9.89 -14.56 -16.17
CA VAL A 544 10.40 -15.40 -17.27
C VAL A 544 9.30 -15.64 -18.30
N SER A 545 8.07 -15.94 -17.86
CA SER A 545 6.93 -16.15 -18.75
C SER A 545 6.61 -14.92 -19.60
N ARG A 546 6.60 -13.72 -18.99
CA ARG A 546 6.40 -12.44 -19.69
C ARG A 546 7.51 -12.17 -20.70
N TYR A 547 8.77 -12.37 -20.31
CA TYR A 547 9.89 -12.23 -21.26
C TYR A 547 9.70 -13.16 -22.48
N ARG A 548 9.38 -14.43 -22.25
CA ARG A 548 9.14 -15.39 -23.33
C ARG A 548 7.98 -14.95 -24.24
N GLN A 549 6.88 -14.53 -23.65
CA GLN A 549 5.73 -14.02 -24.40
C GLN A 549 6.13 -12.83 -25.29
N TRP A 550 6.90 -11.88 -24.76
CA TRP A 550 7.27 -10.67 -25.49
C TRP A 550 8.33 -10.89 -26.55
N THR A 551 9.18 -11.91 -26.41
CA THR A 551 10.28 -12.19 -27.33
C THR A 551 10.00 -13.31 -28.30
N LEU A 552 9.29 -14.37 -27.91
CA LEU A 552 9.00 -15.52 -28.79
C LEU A 552 7.70 -15.32 -29.56
N THR A 553 6.74 -14.59 -29.03
CA THR A 553 5.48 -14.25 -29.67
C THR A 553 5.24 -12.74 -29.66
N PRO A 554 6.13 -11.95 -30.28
CA PRO A 554 6.02 -10.51 -30.25
C PRO A 554 4.73 -10.06 -30.94
N SER A 555 4.05 -9.09 -30.31
CA SER A 555 2.76 -8.56 -30.76
C SER A 555 2.83 -7.08 -31.07
N GLY A 556 1.97 -6.62 -31.98
CA GLY A 556 1.69 -5.20 -32.19
C GLY A 556 0.81 -4.62 -31.09
N PRO A 557 0.45 -3.34 -31.20
CA PRO A 557 -0.50 -2.70 -30.28
C PRO A 557 -1.86 -3.43 -30.27
N HIS A 558 -2.42 -3.62 -29.10
CA HIS A 558 -3.75 -4.21 -28.92
C HIS A 558 -4.82 -3.12 -29.03
N TRP A 559 -5.22 -2.76 -30.26
CA TRP A 559 -6.09 -1.62 -30.56
C TRP A 559 -7.41 -1.63 -29.79
N LEU A 560 -8.00 -2.80 -29.53
CA LEU A 560 -9.21 -2.89 -28.72
C LEU A 560 -8.94 -2.47 -27.27
N GLU A 561 -7.85 -2.89 -26.67
CA GLU A 561 -7.44 -2.45 -25.33
C GLU A 561 -7.18 -0.95 -25.30
N VAL A 562 -6.50 -0.39 -26.31
CA VAL A 562 -6.28 1.05 -26.45
C VAL A 562 -7.61 1.80 -26.60
N GLY A 563 -8.59 1.25 -27.33
CA GLY A 563 -9.93 1.78 -27.42
C GLY A 563 -10.63 1.83 -26.06
N PHE A 564 -10.61 0.72 -25.31
CA PHE A 564 -11.21 0.66 -23.97
C PHE A 564 -10.46 1.48 -22.90
N LEU A 565 -9.13 1.66 -23.05
CA LEU A 565 -8.38 2.62 -22.26
C LEU A 565 -8.94 4.04 -22.45
N SER A 566 -9.21 4.42 -23.69
CA SER A 566 -9.82 5.71 -24.02
C SER A 566 -11.24 5.82 -23.44
N VAL A 567 -12.04 4.75 -23.46
CA VAL A 567 -13.36 4.69 -22.83
C VAL A 567 -13.24 4.97 -21.32
N GLY A 568 -12.35 4.27 -20.61
CA GLY A 568 -12.12 4.49 -19.19
C GLY A 568 -11.67 5.92 -18.87
N ALA A 569 -10.80 6.49 -19.72
CA ALA A 569 -10.36 7.88 -19.62
C ALA A 569 -11.52 8.86 -19.78
N VAL A 570 -12.36 8.69 -20.82
CA VAL A 570 -13.52 9.57 -21.09
C VAL A 570 -14.55 9.46 -19.97
N ILE A 571 -14.87 8.26 -19.47
CA ILE A 571 -15.79 8.08 -18.35
C ILE A 571 -15.26 8.85 -17.12
N THR A 572 -14.00 8.67 -16.76
CA THR A 572 -13.41 9.33 -15.59
C THR A 572 -13.42 10.84 -15.71
N TRP A 573 -13.05 11.37 -16.87
CA TRP A 573 -13.09 12.79 -17.13
C TRP A 573 -14.52 13.36 -17.07
N THR A 574 -15.49 12.65 -17.66
CA THR A 574 -16.91 13.02 -17.63
C THR A 574 -17.43 13.03 -16.19
N LEU A 575 -17.15 12.01 -15.41
CA LEU A 575 -17.53 11.95 -13.99
C LEU A 575 -16.92 13.11 -13.19
N ALA A 576 -15.65 13.43 -13.42
CA ALA A 576 -14.99 14.55 -12.76
C ALA A 576 -15.65 15.90 -13.15
N LYS A 577 -15.99 16.10 -14.43
CA LYS A 577 -16.69 17.28 -14.91
C LYS A 577 -18.09 17.40 -14.33
N LEU A 578 -18.87 16.32 -14.32
CA LEU A 578 -20.23 16.29 -13.77
C LEU A 578 -20.23 16.56 -12.27
N GLN A 579 -19.29 15.99 -11.52
CA GLN A 579 -19.13 16.23 -10.08
C GLN A 579 -18.82 17.70 -9.79
N TYR A 580 -18.03 18.35 -10.66
CA TYR A 580 -17.72 19.76 -10.52
C TYR A 580 -18.90 20.68 -10.89
N THR A 581 -19.72 20.30 -11.86
CA THR A 581 -20.80 21.16 -12.42
C THR A 581 -22.15 20.95 -11.75
N ILE A 582 -22.45 19.75 -11.26
CA ILE A 582 -23.76 19.39 -10.70
C ILE A 582 -23.64 19.19 -9.19
N ILE A 583 -24.23 20.09 -8.42
CA ILE A 583 -24.27 20.00 -6.96
C ILE A 583 -25.09 18.75 -6.56
N GLY A 584 -24.50 17.88 -5.73
CA GLY A 584 -25.14 16.64 -5.27
C GLY A 584 -25.05 15.47 -6.27
N PHE A 585 -24.23 15.60 -7.32
CA PHE A 585 -23.97 14.47 -8.22
C PHE A 585 -23.41 13.26 -7.44
N PRO A 586 -24.05 12.08 -7.53
CA PRO A 586 -23.75 10.98 -6.61
C PRO A 586 -22.48 10.20 -6.95
N PHE A 587 -21.99 10.30 -8.19
CA PHE A 587 -20.86 9.52 -8.64
C PHE A 587 -19.55 10.29 -8.54
N HIS A 588 -18.51 9.59 -8.04
CA HIS A 588 -17.16 10.14 -7.89
C HIS A 588 -16.19 9.42 -8.85
N PRO A 589 -15.32 10.15 -9.60
CA PRO A 589 -14.38 9.54 -10.54
C PRO A 589 -13.40 8.56 -9.89
N ILE A 590 -12.96 8.81 -8.66
CA ILE A 590 -12.11 7.89 -7.89
C ILE A 590 -12.85 6.58 -7.62
N GLY A 591 -14.17 6.61 -7.32
CA GLY A 591 -14.96 5.40 -7.10
C GLY A 591 -15.01 4.51 -8.34
N PHE A 592 -15.16 5.09 -9.54
CA PHE A 592 -15.06 4.36 -10.80
C PHE A 592 -13.65 3.76 -10.99
N ALA A 593 -12.59 4.56 -10.82
CA ALA A 593 -11.22 4.11 -10.98
C ALA A 593 -10.85 2.96 -10.02
N LEU A 594 -11.31 3.01 -8.76
CA LEU A 594 -11.14 1.94 -7.78
C LEU A 594 -11.94 0.69 -8.14
N ALA A 595 -13.18 0.84 -8.65
CA ALA A 595 -14.03 -0.28 -9.05
C ALA A 595 -13.45 -1.10 -10.22
N MET A 596 -12.65 -0.45 -11.08
CA MET A 596 -11.93 -1.12 -12.17
C MET A 596 -10.63 -1.79 -11.73
N CYS A 597 -10.18 -1.60 -10.47
CA CYS A 597 -9.01 -2.25 -9.89
C CYS A 597 -9.41 -3.42 -8.98
N PHE A 598 -8.41 -4.19 -8.55
CA PHE A 598 -8.61 -5.28 -7.59
C PHE A 598 -8.92 -4.78 -6.16
N ALA A 599 -8.63 -3.51 -5.86
CA ALA A 599 -8.89 -2.89 -4.56
C ALA A 599 -10.34 -3.04 -4.07
N VAL A 600 -11.33 -3.00 -4.98
CA VAL A 600 -12.74 -3.12 -4.61
C VAL A 600 -13.20 -4.58 -4.55
N GLU A 601 -12.50 -5.52 -5.17
CA GLU A 601 -12.84 -6.96 -5.17
C GLU A 601 -13.02 -7.50 -3.74
N TYR A 602 -12.13 -7.11 -2.82
CA TYR A 602 -12.22 -7.49 -1.40
C TYR A 602 -13.09 -6.55 -0.57
N ASN A 603 -13.20 -5.28 -0.96
CA ASN A 603 -13.75 -4.24 -0.11
C ASN A 603 -15.22 -3.92 -0.38
N TRP A 604 -15.81 -4.34 -1.51
CA TRP A 604 -17.12 -3.88 -1.94
C TRP A 604 -18.26 -4.12 -0.94
N PRO A 605 -18.34 -5.26 -0.20
CA PRO A 605 -19.38 -5.43 0.79
C PRO A 605 -19.21 -4.48 1.97
N ALA A 606 -17.95 -4.26 2.41
CA ALA A 606 -17.66 -3.30 3.47
C ALA A 606 -18.00 -1.86 3.05
N PHE A 607 -17.76 -1.51 1.77
CA PHE A 607 -18.17 -0.21 1.22
C PHE A 607 -19.69 -0.05 1.22
N LEU A 608 -20.44 -1.08 0.80
CA LEU A 608 -21.90 -1.08 0.80
C LEU A 608 -22.45 -0.95 2.23
N ILE A 609 -21.95 -1.77 3.18
CA ILE A 609 -22.38 -1.74 4.59
C ILE A 609 -22.09 -0.37 5.21
N ALA A 610 -20.88 0.16 5.04
CA ALA A 610 -20.49 1.46 5.56
C ALA A 610 -21.31 2.60 4.92
N TRP A 611 -21.57 2.51 3.62
CA TRP A 611 -22.43 3.47 2.89
C TRP A 611 -23.86 3.49 3.43
N LEU A 612 -24.49 2.33 3.55
CA LEU A 612 -25.86 2.21 4.10
C LEU A 612 -25.93 2.77 5.52
N PHE A 613 -24.99 2.39 6.38
CA PHE A 613 -24.98 2.85 7.76
C PHE A 613 -24.80 4.37 7.85
N LYS A 614 -23.86 4.93 7.09
CA LYS A 614 -23.65 6.39 7.04
C LYS A 614 -24.82 7.13 6.45
N LEU A 615 -25.46 6.60 5.40
CA LEU A 615 -26.65 7.18 4.79
C LEU A 615 -27.77 7.33 5.84
N LEU A 616 -28.01 6.27 6.62
CA LEU A 616 -28.99 6.29 7.71
C LEU A 616 -28.61 7.31 8.80
N LEU A 617 -27.34 7.34 9.23
CA LEU A 617 -26.87 8.32 10.22
C LEU A 617 -27.07 9.78 9.76
N PHE A 618 -26.72 10.09 8.51
CA PHE A 618 -26.89 11.44 7.97
C PHE A 618 -28.36 11.80 7.79
N ARG A 619 -29.18 10.85 7.36
CA ARG A 619 -30.62 11.08 7.16
C ARG A 619 -31.37 11.34 8.46
N TYR A 620 -31.05 10.63 9.54
CA TYR A 620 -31.81 10.70 10.80
C TYR A 620 -31.13 11.51 11.90
N GLY A 621 -29.81 11.69 11.86
CA GLY A 621 -29.07 12.35 12.94
C GLY A 621 -28.01 13.37 12.48
N GLY A 622 -27.82 13.51 11.19
CA GLY A 622 -26.89 14.49 10.64
C GLY A 622 -25.42 14.26 11.04
N ARG A 623 -24.62 15.32 10.92
CA ARG A 623 -23.19 15.29 11.27
C ARG A 623 -22.93 14.95 12.75
N GLY A 624 -23.83 15.34 13.65
CA GLY A 624 -23.68 15.07 15.07
C GLY A 624 -23.67 13.57 15.37
N MET A 625 -24.60 12.83 14.78
CA MET A 625 -24.68 11.37 14.95
C MET A 625 -23.47 10.65 14.34
N TYR A 626 -23.01 11.08 13.17
CA TYR A 626 -21.77 10.58 12.55
C TYR A 626 -20.58 10.71 13.50
N LEU A 627 -20.34 11.89 14.07
CA LEU A 627 -19.24 12.12 15.00
C LEU A 627 -19.38 11.31 16.31
N ARG A 628 -20.62 11.12 16.79
CA ARG A 628 -20.90 10.32 17.98
C ARG A 628 -20.53 8.84 17.80
N PHE A 629 -20.74 8.26 16.61
CA PHE A 629 -20.42 6.85 16.33
C PHE A 629 -18.97 6.62 15.89
N ALA A 630 -18.21 7.65 15.51
CA ALA A 630 -16.82 7.51 15.10
C ALA A 630 -15.95 6.70 16.11
N PRO A 631 -16.05 6.90 17.44
CA PRO A 631 -15.31 6.09 18.41
C PRO A 631 -15.62 4.59 18.33
N PHE A 632 -16.86 4.20 18.05
CA PHE A 632 -17.24 2.79 17.88
C PHE A 632 -16.44 2.13 16.75
N PHE A 633 -16.32 2.80 15.59
CA PHE A 633 -15.58 2.28 14.45
C PHE A 633 -14.05 2.28 14.66
N LEU A 634 -13.53 3.24 15.45
CA LEU A 634 -12.12 3.17 15.89
C LEU A 634 -11.88 1.96 16.80
N GLY A 635 -12.83 1.67 17.70
CA GLY A 635 -12.80 0.46 18.53
C GLY A 635 -12.86 -0.82 17.70
N LEU A 636 -13.72 -0.86 16.67
CA LEU A 636 -13.78 -1.98 15.71
C LEU A 636 -12.43 -2.27 15.08
N ILE A 637 -11.75 -1.23 14.57
CA ILE A 637 -10.42 -1.38 13.94
C ILE A 637 -9.41 -1.95 14.96
N LEU A 638 -9.36 -1.38 16.17
CA LEU A 638 -8.39 -1.83 17.18
C LEU A 638 -8.66 -3.29 17.60
N GLY A 639 -9.92 -3.63 17.90
CA GLY A 639 -10.30 -4.98 18.31
C GLY A 639 -10.01 -6.01 17.23
N ALA A 640 -10.31 -5.67 15.97
CA ALA A 640 -10.06 -6.54 14.84
C ALA A 640 -8.56 -6.80 14.58
N VAL A 641 -7.68 -5.86 14.94
CA VAL A 641 -6.22 -6.03 14.84
C VAL A 641 -5.67 -6.82 16.03
N VAL A 642 -6.06 -6.46 17.26
CA VAL A 642 -5.47 -7.03 18.48
C VAL A 642 -5.89 -8.48 18.67
N THR A 643 -7.12 -8.85 18.37
CA THR A 643 -7.67 -10.18 18.67
C THR A 643 -6.95 -11.32 17.94
N PRO A 644 -6.80 -11.30 16.59
CA PRO A 644 -6.12 -12.36 15.88
C PRO A 644 -4.65 -12.50 16.29
N LEU A 645 -3.99 -11.37 16.63
CA LEU A 645 -2.62 -11.37 17.13
C LEU A 645 -2.52 -12.04 18.51
N THR A 646 -3.49 -11.77 19.40
CA THR A 646 -3.55 -12.39 20.73
C THR A 646 -3.74 -13.90 20.61
N TRP A 647 -4.72 -14.34 19.83
CA TRP A 647 -4.98 -15.77 19.60
C TRP A 647 -3.80 -16.44 18.90
N GLY A 648 -3.17 -15.77 17.95
CA GLY A 648 -1.98 -16.25 17.31
C GLY A 648 -0.82 -16.47 18.27
N PHE A 649 -0.58 -15.53 19.16
CA PHE A 649 0.45 -15.67 20.20
C PHE A 649 0.14 -16.78 21.21
N LEU A 650 -1.11 -16.86 21.67
CA LEU A 650 -1.56 -17.93 22.59
C LEU A 650 -1.43 -19.32 21.95
N SER A 651 -1.83 -19.47 20.71
CA SER A 651 -1.69 -20.73 19.98
C SER A 651 -0.22 -21.16 19.85
N TRP A 652 0.68 -20.21 19.58
CA TRP A 652 2.12 -20.46 19.56
C TRP A 652 2.66 -20.84 20.94
N LEU A 653 2.24 -20.13 22.00
CA LEU A 653 2.70 -20.37 23.38
C LEU A 653 2.28 -21.75 23.89
N PHE A 654 1.07 -22.18 23.58
CA PHE A 654 0.51 -23.44 24.05
C PHE A 654 0.71 -24.61 23.07
N GLU A 655 1.46 -24.40 21.97
CA GLU A 655 1.72 -25.42 20.94
C GLU A 655 0.43 -26.10 20.43
N TRP A 656 -0.68 -25.38 20.41
CA TRP A 656 -2.02 -25.91 20.09
C TRP A 656 -2.16 -26.49 18.67
N ASN A 657 -1.15 -26.35 17.82
CA ASN A 657 -1.14 -26.81 16.44
C ASN A 657 0.04 -27.77 16.13
N ARG A 658 0.57 -28.48 17.14
CA ARG A 658 1.53 -29.58 16.93
C ARG A 658 0.86 -30.91 16.73
#